data_30259bca5f2432c3a5d353c64d07a3b2
#
_entry.id   30259bca5f2432c3a5d353c64d07a3b2
#
_cell.length_a   1.000
_cell.length_b   1.000
_cell.length_c   1.000
_cell.angle_alpha   90.00
_cell.angle_beta   90.00
_cell.angle_gamma   90.00
#
_symmetry.space_group_name_H-M   'P 1'
#
loop_
_entity.id
_entity.type
_entity.pdbx_description
1 polymer ?
#
loop_
_entity_poly.entity_id
_entity_poly.type
_entity_poly.pdbx_seq_one_letter_code
_entity_poly.pdbx_strand_id
1 'polypeptide(L)'
;MAATIVIEHRRIPTEEEMEALASHCLAEAAKTLEAPHPPLAPGIILGTPSAADLRIDSVSCIRGVNAIGEDAVLDLRQGQMTVVYGPNGAGKSGYARLMKHVCGARAKGAIYGNVFKHGPAAASALIKVSTTRADGASVSADLSWEEAQGPHPKLKAVPVFDSATALEFGDTATTATHLPRAMRFVGMLIKISDDVAALLRARAARLISSLPLIPEDHAQSRAATLLRKVTARLTEDDVDTACSFPSALNEERLTLETALAQANPEVAHAKIVGELERLLQMATSVSALRERFSDEKAQALMDARSNAEVKRQAATAYATSFLNGLPLKGVGDAVWRTLWDAAKTYSTNYAYPDHPFPHVGEEACCVLCQQPLGKDGKARLTSFEQYLNDTLQTEAKTAEDKLATLKKALPSPLPDVAWQAQCAAIGIETESATQLLNAIQARLRAMTEATAAPPVEWSVWTNAYDHKVKTASAERDALVGLLDPNGRREKETRLAELKAQQWLAEQRDAVWADVIRLKRVATVEAAVKSTLTAPLTSKSNEIAQSELAQGYCDRFNAELQALGGNSLPVRMACRAQGKGAFTFYVELKGAQGGQKNREILSEGEQRIVALAAFLADATGLERGMPVIFDDPISSLDQRYEEAVAKRLVDLAERRQVIVFTHRLSLMVLLQTAAKQRFRLNQPAVSVNVESIARDNNKTGMPAQINTFSLKPQAGLSQMVSSIGQLKKLDPSLKELALKAACSNFRILVERSVEDDLCSGIVNRYRREINTLNKLQRLSTITPADCALIDGMMTKYSAFEHSQPTDTPTCLPEPDDLLADVQAMLAWSKDFSQRAEVAVKPKA
;
A
#
# COMPACT_ATOMS: atom_id res chain seq x y z
N MET A 1 -15.63 -8.84 -28.49
CA MET A 1 -16.15 -7.46 -28.26
C MET A 1 -15.49 -6.82 -27.03
N ALA A 2 -15.72 -7.26 -25.79
CA ALA A 2 -15.08 -6.67 -24.61
C ALA A 2 -13.54 -6.61 -24.70
N ALA A 3 -12.92 -7.69 -25.15
CA ALA A 3 -11.47 -7.74 -25.34
C ALA A 3 -10.99 -6.75 -26.41
N THR A 4 -11.71 -6.58 -27.49
CA THR A 4 -11.40 -5.63 -28.56
C THR A 4 -11.42 -4.20 -28.04
N ILE A 5 -12.46 -3.82 -27.27
CA ILE A 5 -12.56 -2.49 -26.65
C ILE A 5 -11.36 -2.22 -25.72
N VAL A 6 -11.00 -3.19 -24.88
CA VAL A 6 -9.86 -3.03 -23.97
C VAL A 6 -8.53 -2.90 -24.73
N ILE A 7 -8.35 -3.62 -25.82
CA ILE A 7 -7.13 -3.57 -26.65
C ILE A 7 -7.02 -2.25 -27.40
N GLU A 8 -8.09 -1.82 -28.07
CA GLU A 8 -8.09 -0.61 -28.90
C GLU A 8 -8.03 0.67 -28.08
N HIS A 9 -8.82 0.74 -27.00
CA HIS A 9 -8.95 1.96 -26.23
C HIS A 9 -8.12 1.98 -24.94
N ARG A 10 -7.49 0.86 -24.55
CA ARG A 10 -6.66 0.70 -23.34
C ARG A 10 -7.33 1.18 -22.05
N ARG A 11 -8.67 1.08 -21.99
CA ARG A 11 -9.51 1.49 -20.86
C ARG A 11 -10.62 0.47 -20.61
N ILE A 12 -11.28 0.62 -19.49
CA ILE A 12 -12.55 -0.07 -19.21
C ILE A 12 -13.63 0.54 -20.12
N PRO A 13 -14.57 -0.27 -20.63
CA PRO A 13 -15.71 0.23 -21.41
C PRO A 13 -16.50 1.31 -20.67
N THR A 14 -17.03 2.27 -21.41
CA THR A 14 -17.99 3.26 -20.89
C THR A 14 -19.32 2.59 -20.50
N GLU A 15 -20.20 3.32 -19.82
CA GLU A 15 -21.54 2.80 -19.50
C GLU A 15 -22.32 2.41 -20.75
N GLU A 16 -22.23 3.19 -21.83
CA GLU A 16 -22.87 2.87 -23.11
C GLU A 16 -22.28 1.61 -23.73
N GLU A 17 -20.97 1.44 -23.71
CA GLU A 17 -20.31 0.23 -24.21
C GLU A 17 -20.64 -0.99 -23.35
N MET A 18 -20.77 -0.82 -22.02
CA MET A 18 -21.24 -1.89 -21.12
C MET A 18 -22.67 -2.31 -21.39
N GLU A 19 -23.54 -1.35 -21.67
CA GLU A 19 -24.93 -1.61 -22.09
C GLU A 19 -24.98 -2.33 -23.46
N ALA A 20 -24.09 -1.97 -24.38
CA ALA A 20 -23.95 -2.66 -25.67
C ALA A 20 -23.45 -4.11 -25.48
N LEU A 21 -22.47 -4.34 -24.57
CA LEU A 21 -21.99 -5.68 -24.21
C LEU A 21 -23.12 -6.53 -23.61
N ALA A 22 -23.89 -5.97 -22.66
CA ALA A 22 -25.02 -6.67 -22.07
C ALA A 22 -26.08 -7.03 -23.12
N SER A 23 -26.34 -6.11 -24.05
CA SER A 23 -27.28 -6.35 -25.16
C SER A 23 -26.77 -7.40 -26.15
N HIS A 24 -25.46 -7.44 -26.40
CA HIS A 24 -24.81 -8.48 -27.18
C HIS A 24 -24.95 -9.87 -26.54
N CYS A 25 -24.71 -9.98 -25.21
CA CYS A 25 -24.93 -11.23 -24.49
C CYS A 25 -26.40 -11.70 -24.56
N LEU A 26 -27.36 -10.77 -24.53
CA LEU A 26 -28.78 -11.09 -24.71
C LEU A 26 -29.09 -11.60 -26.11
N ALA A 27 -28.53 -10.96 -27.13
CA ALA A 27 -28.74 -11.37 -28.53
C ALA A 27 -28.10 -12.75 -28.79
N GLU A 28 -26.96 -13.03 -28.21
CA GLU A 28 -26.31 -14.35 -28.24
C GLU A 28 -27.18 -15.41 -27.57
N ALA A 29 -27.68 -15.12 -26.37
CA ALA A 29 -28.57 -16.03 -25.63
C ALA A 29 -29.90 -16.27 -26.35
N ALA A 30 -30.44 -15.27 -27.04
CA ALA A 30 -31.63 -15.34 -27.85
C ALA A 30 -31.38 -15.99 -29.22
N LYS A 31 -30.15 -16.29 -29.60
CA LYS A 31 -29.71 -16.79 -30.91
C LYS A 31 -30.13 -15.86 -32.08
N THR A 32 -30.14 -14.57 -31.84
CA THR A 32 -30.48 -13.55 -32.84
C THR A 32 -29.24 -12.87 -33.43
N LEU A 33 -28.04 -13.28 -33.06
CA LEU A 33 -26.80 -12.78 -33.64
C LEU A 33 -26.62 -13.30 -35.07
N GLU A 34 -26.41 -12.39 -36.00
CA GLU A 34 -26.17 -12.73 -37.41
C GLU A 34 -24.82 -13.39 -37.65
N ALA A 35 -23.80 -13.06 -36.84
CA ALA A 35 -22.46 -13.68 -36.88
C ALA A 35 -21.78 -13.68 -35.51
N PRO A 36 -21.05 -14.75 -35.15
CA PRO A 36 -20.23 -14.75 -33.95
C PRO A 36 -19.04 -13.78 -34.07
N HIS A 37 -18.68 -13.15 -32.99
CA HIS A 37 -17.50 -12.29 -32.96
C HIS A 37 -16.23 -13.13 -33.29
N PRO A 38 -15.31 -12.63 -34.14
CA PRO A 38 -14.10 -13.36 -34.48
C PRO A 38 -13.21 -13.51 -33.23
N PRO A 39 -12.49 -14.63 -33.11
CA PRO A 39 -11.54 -14.83 -32.01
C PRO A 39 -10.40 -13.82 -32.12
N LEU A 40 -9.83 -13.47 -30.98
CA LEU A 40 -8.65 -12.59 -30.93
C LEU A 40 -7.47 -13.25 -31.65
N ALA A 41 -6.74 -12.46 -32.43
CA ALA A 41 -5.52 -12.95 -33.08
C ALA A 41 -4.46 -13.33 -32.01
N PRO A 42 -3.71 -14.42 -32.19
CA PRO A 42 -2.63 -14.79 -31.32
C PRO A 42 -1.59 -13.66 -31.21
N GLY A 43 -1.13 -13.39 -29.99
CA GLY A 43 -0.10 -12.35 -29.76
C GLY A 43 -0.61 -10.90 -29.67
N ILE A 44 -1.87 -10.63 -29.92
CA ILE A 44 -2.41 -9.24 -29.90
C ILE A 44 -2.25 -8.54 -28.55
N ILE A 45 -2.19 -9.30 -27.46
CA ILE A 45 -1.99 -8.78 -26.08
C ILE A 45 -0.52 -8.41 -25.85
N LEU A 46 0.40 -8.99 -26.62
CA LEU A 46 1.84 -8.80 -26.51
C LEU A 46 2.34 -7.57 -27.29
N GLY A 47 1.45 -6.78 -27.87
CA GLY A 47 1.78 -5.57 -28.63
C GLY A 47 2.93 -4.78 -28.01
N THR A 48 3.77 -4.21 -28.88
CA THR A 48 4.99 -3.48 -28.55
C THR A 48 4.83 -2.60 -27.31
N PRO A 49 5.75 -2.67 -26.32
CA PRO A 49 5.71 -1.79 -25.16
C PRO A 49 5.82 -0.33 -25.64
N SER A 50 4.74 0.38 -25.66
CA SER A 50 4.76 1.84 -25.67
C SER A 50 5.03 2.31 -24.24
N ALA A 51 6.18 1.94 -23.71
CA ALA A 51 6.66 2.48 -22.46
C ALA A 51 7.23 3.86 -22.78
N ALA A 52 6.40 4.87 -22.58
CA ALA A 52 6.91 6.23 -22.46
C ALA A 52 7.74 6.28 -21.18
N ASP A 53 9.02 6.63 -21.29
CA ASP A 53 9.89 6.78 -20.12
C ASP A 53 9.42 7.97 -19.30
N LEU A 54 8.96 7.69 -18.09
CA LEU A 54 8.55 8.71 -17.13
C LEU A 54 9.78 9.14 -16.31
N ARG A 55 9.98 10.44 -16.17
CA ARG A 55 10.99 11.03 -15.28
C ARG A 55 10.33 12.05 -14.36
N ILE A 56 10.83 12.12 -13.14
CA ILE A 56 10.51 13.19 -12.21
C ILE A 56 11.59 14.25 -12.37
N ASP A 57 11.18 15.45 -12.81
CA ASP A 57 12.11 16.52 -13.11
C ASP A 57 12.38 17.42 -11.90
N SER A 58 11.35 17.72 -11.13
CA SER A 58 11.51 18.51 -9.89
C SER A 58 10.32 18.32 -8.94
N VAL A 59 10.59 18.62 -7.67
CA VAL A 59 9.57 18.72 -6.62
C VAL A 59 9.68 20.10 -5.99
N SER A 60 8.58 20.85 -5.97
CA SER A 60 8.55 22.24 -5.55
C SER A 60 7.21 22.63 -4.90
N CYS A 61 7.09 23.87 -4.44
CA CYS A 61 5.86 24.41 -3.83
C CYS A 61 5.30 23.50 -2.72
N ILE A 62 6.18 22.94 -1.88
CA ILE A 62 5.83 21.97 -0.86
C ILE A 62 5.24 22.69 0.36
N ARG A 63 4.03 22.26 0.76
CA ARG A 63 3.35 22.73 1.96
C ARG A 63 2.93 21.56 2.83
N GLY A 64 2.84 21.79 4.13
CA GLY A 64 2.34 20.78 5.07
C GLY A 64 3.20 19.52 5.21
N VAL A 65 4.49 19.56 4.84
CA VAL A 65 5.41 18.42 4.92
C VAL A 65 6.59 18.77 5.83
N ASN A 66 6.52 18.36 7.08
CA ASN A 66 7.53 18.66 8.10
C ASN A 66 7.92 20.16 8.10
N ALA A 67 9.21 20.47 8.12
CA ALA A 67 9.73 21.84 8.06
C ALA A 67 10.34 22.17 6.69
N ILE A 68 9.95 21.47 5.60
CA ILE A 68 10.44 21.78 4.27
C ILE A 68 10.00 23.19 3.90
N GLY A 69 10.94 23.98 3.37
CA GLY A 69 10.65 25.33 2.93
C GLY A 69 9.71 25.33 1.73
N GLU A 70 8.72 26.22 1.72
CA GLU A 70 7.78 26.36 0.58
C GLU A 70 8.50 26.81 -0.70
N ASP A 71 9.60 27.52 -0.55
CA ASP A 71 10.52 28.00 -1.59
C ASP A 71 11.58 26.95 -1.99
N ALA A 72 11.60 25.79 -1.34
CA ALA A 72 12.50 24.69 -1.70
C ALA A 72 12.13 24.09 -3.04
N VAL A 73 13.10 24.01 -3.93
CA VAL A 73 12.99 23.32 -5.23
C VAL A 73 14.04 22.22 -5.27
N LEU A 74 13.61 20.97 -5.32
CA LEU A 74 14.50 19.83 -5.54
C LEU A 74 14.54 19.52 -7.02
N ASP A 75 15.68 19.79 -7.67
CA ASP A 75 15.91 19.51 -9.11
C ASP A 75 16.40 18.06 -9.29
N LEU A 76 15.71 17.30 -10.14
CA LEU A 76 15.99 15.89 -10.40
C LEU A 76 16.21 15.63 -11.91
N ARG A 77 16.30 16.68 -12.72
CA ARG A 77 16.40 16.59 -14.18
C ARG A 77 17.73 16.01 -14.65
N GLN A 78 18.80 16.23 -13.92
CA GLN A 78 20.13 15.90 -14.37
C GLN A 78 20.49 14.43 -14.13
N GLY A 79 21.07 13.79 -15.14
CA GLY A 79 21.56 12.42 -15.05
C GLY A 79 20.46 11.35 -15.04
N GLN A 80 20.89 10.09 -15.18
CA GLN A 80 20.03 8.93 -14.99
C GLN A 80 19.85 8.60 -13.50
N MET A 81 20.83 8.96 -12.67
CA MET A 81 20.78 8.83 -11.23
C MET A 81 20.97 10.19 -10.56
N THR A 82 20.10 10.52 -9.63
CA THR A 82 20.24 11.70 -8.77
C THR A 82 20.41 11.27 -7.31
N VAL A 83 21.53 11.65 -6.71
CA VAL A 83 21.80 11.43 -5.28
C VAL A 83 21.47 12.71 -4.53
N VAL A 84 20.43 12.69 -3.73
CA VAL A 84 20.05 13.81 -2.85
C VAL A 84 20.78 13.64 -1.52
N TYR A 85 21.88 14.36 -1.39
CA TYR A 85 22.74 14.30 -0.21
C TYR A 85 22.41 15.43 0.78
N GLY A 86 22.42 15.10 2.06
CA GLY A 86 22.26 16.10 3.13
C GLY A 86 22.48 15.51 4.51
N PRO A 87 22.92 16.30 5.48
CA PRO A 87 23.12 15.86 6.86
C PRO A 87 21.79 15.42 7.50
N ASN A 88 21.86 14.81 8.67
CA ASN A 88 20.66 14.51 9.44
C ASN A 88 19.90 15.81 9.77
N GLY A 89 18.57 15.76 9.65
CA GLY A 89 17.73 16.94 9.80
C GLY A 89 17.63 17.86 8.58
N ALA A 90 18.34 17.59 7.47
CA ALA A 90 18.28 18.38 6.24
C ALA A 90 16.92 18.31 5.48
N GLY A 91 16.02 17.38 5.82
CA GLY A 91 14.71 17.28 5.18
C GLY A 91 14.54 16.11 4.21
N LYS A 92 15.55 15.26 4.00
CA LYS A 92 15.50 14.08 3.08
C LYS A 92 14.27 13.21 3.29
N SER A 93 14.04 12.75 4.52
CA SER A 93 12.89 11.90 4.85
C SER A 93 11.55 12.62 4.73
N GLY A 94 11.53 13.95 4.69
CA GLY A 94 10.36 14.74 4.35
C GLY A 94 9.99 14.57 2.87
N TYR A 95 10.97 14.71 1.98
CA TYR A 95 10.79 14.45 0.56
C TYR A 95 10.41 12.99 0.29
N ALA A 96 11.11 12.04 0.90
CA ALA A 96 10.79 10.61 0.75
C ALA A 96 9.35 10.31 1.20
N ARG A 97 8.91 10.88 2.32
CA ARG A 97 7.54 10.73 2.84
C ARG A 97 6.51 11.35 1.90
N LEU A 98 6.76 12.56 1.40
CA LEU A 98 5.92 13.18 0.38
C LEU A 98 5.78 12.26 -0.84
N MET A 99 6.90 11.79 -1.38
CA MET A 99 6.88 10.90 -2.54
C MET A 99 6.15 9.59 -2.28
N LYS A 100 6.23 9.02 -1.08
CA LYS A 100 5.43 7.83 -0.69
C LYS A 100 3.93 8.08 -0.77
N HIS A 101 3.46 9.24 -0.39
CA HIS A 101 2.04 9.61 -0.49
C HIS A 101 1.62 9.88 -1.94
N VAL A 102 2.41 10.65 -2.66
CA VAL A 102 2.19 10.95 -4.08
C VAL A 102 2.18 9.69 -4.94
N CYS A 103 3.11 8.76 -4.67
CA CYS A 103 3.27 7.51 -5.41
C CYS A 103 2.38 6.36 -4.90
N GLY A 104 1.69 6.54 -3.77
CA GLY A 104 0.82 5.51 -3.20
C GLY A 104 1.57 4.32 -2.65
N ALA A 105 2.74 4.53 -2.06
CA ALA A 105 3.51 3.47 -1.41
C ALA A 105 2.68 2.81 -0.30
N ARG A 106 2.87 1.50 -0.09
CA ARG A 106 2.13 0.72 0.91
C ARG A 106 2.43 1.22 2.33
N ALA A 107 3.70 1.26 2.70
CA ALA A 107 4.17 1.72 4.01
C ALA A 107 4.39 3.25 4.04
N LYS A 108 3.36 4.04 3.77
CA LYS A 108 3.52 5.50 3.63
C LYS A 108 3.61 6.27 4.95
N GLY A 109 3.03 5.75 6.04
CA GLY A 109 2.95 6.48 7.31
C GLY A 109 2.07 7.75 7.23
N ALA A 110 2.09 8.58 8.26
CA ALA A 110 1.40 9.87 8.25
C ALA A 110 2.31 10.99 7.76
N ILE A 111 1.76 11.97 7.04
CA ILE A 111 2.44 13.25 6.79
C ILE A 111 2.11 14.19 7.96
N TYR A 112 3.13 14.83 8.47
CA TYR A 112 2.97 15.86 9.49
C TYR A 112 3.44 17.19 8.92
N GLY A 113 2.72 18.26 9.21
CA GLY A 113 3.19 19.61 8.99
C GLY A 113 4.34 20.00 9.93
N ASN A 114 4.73 21.26 9.90
CA ASN A 114 5.72 21.76 10.86
C ASN A 114 5.08 21.88 12.24
N VAL A 115 5.41 20.93 13.13
CA VAL A 115 4.85 20.83 14.49
C VAL A 115 5.16 22.06 15.39
N PHE A 116 6.09 22.90 14.96
CA PHE A 116 6.46 24.14 15.67
C PHE A 116 5.77 25.38 15.13
N LYS A 117 4.88 25.24 14.14
CA LYS A 117 4.11 26.34 13.55
C LYS A 117 2.61 26.05 13.65
N HIS A 118 1.84 27.05 14.05
CA HIS A 118 0.38 26.98 13.96
C HIS A 118 -0.06 27.20 12.50
N GLY A 119 -0.86 26.31 11.96
CA GLY A 119 -1.48 26.42 10.63
C GLY A 119 -2.07 25.10 10.15
N PRO A 120 -3.11 25.13 9.32
CA PRO A 120 -3.66 23.93 8.70
C PRO A 120 -2.64 23.38 7.72
N ALA A 121 -2.26 22.17 7.92
CA ALA A 121 -1.24 21.53 7.10
C ALA A 121 -1.82 20.38 6.29
N ALA A 122 -2.75 20.65 5.40
CA ALA A 122 -2.96 19.71 4.30
C ALA A 122 -1.69 19.70 3.44
N ALA A 123 -1.09 18.52 3.29
CA ALA A 123 0.13 18.40 2.51
C ALA A 123 -0.17 18.62 1.03
N SER A 124 0.64 19.44 0.38
CA SER A 124 0.56 19.68 -1.06
C SER A 124 1.94 19.88 -1.68
N ALA A 125 2.06 19.61 -2.98
CA ALA A 125 3.28 19.79 -3.74
C ALA A 125 3.01 19.92 -5.23
N LEU A 126 3.94 20.56 -5.95
CA LEU A 126 4.01 20.57 -7.40
C LEU A 126 5.15 19.67 -7.87
N ILE A 127 4.80 18.64 -8.64
CA ILE A 127 5.76 17.69 -9.19
C ILE A 127 5.81 17.90 -10.70
N LYS A 128 6.96 18.27 -11.20
CA LYS A 128 7.20 18.37 -12.64
C LYS A 128 7.72 17.03 -13.15
N VAL A 129 7.12 16.54 -14.21
CA VAL A 129 7.50 15.28 -14.84
C VAL A 129 7.73 15.48 -16.33
N SER A 130 8.60 14.67 -16.89
CA SER A 130 8.75 14.54 -18.34
C SER A 130 8.47 13.10 -18.75
N THR A 131 7.87 12.95 -19.92
CA THR A 131 7.52 11.65 -20.48
C THR A 131 8.07 11.60 -21.89
N THR A 132 9.00 10.68 -22.14
CA THR A 132 9.56 10.45 -23.47
C THR A 132 8.75 9.35 -24.15
N ARG A 133 8.14 9.68 -25.30
CA ARG A 133 7.36 8.73 -26.10
C ARG A 133 8.31 7.83 -26.91
N ALA A 134 7.77 6.76 -27.47
CA ALA A 134 8.53 5.83 -28.32
C ALA A 134 9.10 6.49 -29.60
N ASP A 135 8.53 7.61 -30.02
CA ASP A 135 9.02 8.45 -31.13
C ASP A 135 10.16 9.39 -30.73
N GLY A 136 10.59 9.36 -29.45
CA GLY A 136 11.64 10.23 -28.92
C GLY A 136 11.15 11.63 -28.50
N ALA A 137 9.89 11.97 -28.71
CA ALA A 137 9.33 13.25 -28.25
C ALA A 137 9.18 13.27 -26.74
N SER A 138 9.72 14.30 -26.08
CA SER A 138 9.56 14.51 -24.63
C SER A 138 8.49 15.54 -24.37
N VAL A 139 7.53 15.20 -23.50
CA VAL A 139 6.45 16.07 -23.07
C VAL A 139 6.57 16.28 -21.57
N SER A 140 6.73 17.54 -21.16
CA SER A 140 6.71 17.93 -19.73
C SER A 140 5.31 18.24 -19.27
N ALA A 141 5.02 17.92 -18.01
CA ALA A 141 3.75 18.21 -17.35
C ALA A 141 3.99 18.60 -15.89
N ASP A 142 3.25 19.57 -15.43
CA ASP A 142 3.21 19.97 -14.04
C ASP A 142 2.04 19.27 -13.35
N LEU A 143 2.33 18.49 -12.32
CA LEU A 143 1.38 17.70 -11.57
C LEU A 143 1.18 18.34 -10.20
N SER A 144 0.02 18.96 -10.00
CA SER A 144 -0.39 19.43 -8.68
C SER A 144 -0.92 18.26 -7.86
N TRP A 145 -0.47 18.13 -6.64
CA TRP A 145 -0.90 17.08 -5.71
C TRP A 145 -1.30 17.66 -4.36
N GLU A 146 -2.38 17.13 -3.82
CA GLU A 146 -2.87 17.39 -2.47
C GLU A 146 -3.18 16.09 -1.76
N GLU A 147 -2.93 16.02 -0.45
CA GLU A 147 -3.09 14.81 0.35
C GLU A 147 -4.51 14.22 0.26
N ALA A 148 -5.53 15.08 0.25
CA ALA A 148 -6.93 14.68 0.15
C ALA A 148 -7.28 13.94 -1.17
N GLN A 149 -6.51 14.15 -2.24
CA GLN A 149 -6.71 13.51 -3.54
C GLN A 149 -6.17 12.08 -3.58
N GLY A 150 -5.40 11.68 -2.56
CA GLY A 150 -4.71 10.40 -2.56
C GLY A 150 -3.54 10.35 -3.57
N PRO A 151 -3.08 9.14 -3.96
CA PRO A 151 -1.95 9.00 -4.88
C PRO A 151 -2.26 9.56 -6.26
N HIS A 152 -1.29 10.28 -6.84
CA HIS A 152 -1.46 10.86 -8.17
C HIS A 152 -1.46 9.77 -9.27
N PRO A 153 -2.46 9.70 -10.17
CA PRO A 153 -2.63 8.59 -11.12
C PRO A 153 -1.38 8.29 -11.98
N LYS A 154 -0.65 9.33 -12.44
CA LYS A 154 0.57 9.16 -13.24
C LYS A 154 1.77 8.65 -12.45
N LEU A 155 1.79 8.84 -11.12
CA LEU A 155 2.93 8.50 -10.25
C LEU A 155 2.65 7.29 -9.34
N LYS A 156 1.41 6.81 -9.32
CA LYS A 156 0.97 5.72 -8.42
C LYS A 156 1.78 4.42 -8.53
N ALA A 157 2.47 4.19 -9.66
CA ALA A 157 3.27 3.00 -9.87
C ALA A 157 4.78 3.20 -9.57
N VAL A 158 5.21 4.41 -9.17
CA VAL A 158 6.61 4.70 -8.83
C VAL A 158 6.95 4.05 -7.49
N PRO A 159 7.88 3.07 -7.46
CA PRO A 159 8.26 2.40 -6.23
C PRO A 159 9.17 3.27 -5.37
N VAL A 160 8.91 3.27 -4.08
CA VAL A 160 9.70 4.00 -3.08
C VAL A 160 10.17 3.03 -2.00
N PHE A 161 11.48 2.93 -1.81
CA PHE A 161 12.12 2.10 -0.80
C PHE A 161 12.63 2.93 0.36
N ASP A 162 12.24 2.57 1.57
CA ASP A 162 12.77 3.10 2.82
C ASP A 162 12.79 2.02 3.91
N SER A 163 13.12 2.36 5.13
CA SER A 163 13.16 1.41 6.24
C SER A 163 11.79 0.78 6.55
N ALA A 164 10.69 1.53 6.41
CA ALA A 164 9.35 1.00 6.63
C ALA A 164 8.94 0.01 5.53
N THR A 165 9.26 0.34 4.28
CA THR A 165 9.05 -0.56 3.13
C THR A 165 9.92 -1.82 3.25
N ALA A 166 11.15 -1.69 3.75
CA ALA A 166 12.02 -2.84 3.98
C ALA A 166 11.43 -3.83 5.00
N LEU A 167 10.84 -3.34 6.09
CA LEU A 167 10.15 -4.20 7.06
C LEU A 167 8.96 -4.94 6.44
N GLU A 168 8.22 -4.27 5.57
CA GLU A 168 7.08 -4.87 4.88
C GLU A 168 7.51 -6.00 3.94
N PHE A 169 8.54 -5.78 3.13
CA PHE A 169 9.06 -6.80 2.20
C PHE A 169 9.82 -7.94 2.87
N GLY A 170 10.38 -7.72 4.06
CA GLY A 170 11.15 -8.72 4.79
C GLY A 170 10.31 -9.68 5.63
N ASP A 171 9.24 -9.19 6.27
CA ASP A 171 8.51 -9.91 7.32
C ASP A 171 7.04 -10.22 6.98
N THR A 172 6.45 -9.54 6.00
CA THR A 172 5.04 -9.72 5.67
C THR A 172 4.84 -10.37 4.30
N ALA A 173 3.75 -11.11 4.18
CA ALA A 173 3.32 -11.59 2.88
C ALA A 173 2.88 -10.40 2.02
N THR A 174 3.56 -10.16 0.91
CA THR A 174 3.30 -9.06 0.01
C THR A 174 2.62 -9.54 -1.27
N THR A 175 1.73 -8.72 -1.81
CA THR A 175 1.21 -8.92 -3.17
C THR A 175 2.13 -8.17 -4.13
N ALA A 176 2.43 -8.74 -5.30
CA ALA A 176 3.19 -8.02 -6.32
C ALA A 176 2.46 -6.72 -6.71
N THR A 177 3.19 -5.62 -6.76
CA THR A 177 2.65 -4.32 -7.20
C THR A 177 2.44 -4.28 -8.70
N HIS A 178 3.17 -5.11 -9.41
CA HIS A 178 3.09 -5.21 -10.86
C HIS A 178 2.41 -6.51 -11.28
N LEU A 179 1.32 -6.36 -12.01
CA LEU A 179 0.68 -7.46 -12.71
C LEU A 179 1.16 -7.48 -14.17
N PRO A 180 1.59 -8.63 -14.71
CA PRO A 180 1.87 -8.77 -16.13
C PRO A 180 0.73 -8.22 -16.98
N ARG A 181 1.06 -7.73 -18.19
CA ARG A 181 0.03 -7.16 -19.10
C ARG A 181 -1.10 -8.14 -19.37
N ALA A 182 -0.74 -9.40 -19.60
CA ALA A 182 -1.72 -10.46 -19.82
C ALA A 182 -2.66 -10.62 -18.62
N MET A 183 -2.15 -10.58 -17.39
CA MET A 183 -2.97 -10.63 -16.18
C MET A 183 -3.84 -9.39 -15.99
N ARG A 184 -3.30 -8.19 -16.25
CA ARG A 184 -4.09 -6.94 -16.20
C ARG A 184 -5.23 -7.00 -17.22
N PHE A 185 -4.94 -7.47 -18.41
CA PHE A 185 -5.93 -7.65 -19.46
C PHE A 185 -7.01 -8.65 -19.03
N VAL A 186 -6.63 -9.85 -18.58
CA VAL A 186 -7.59 -10.85 -18.09
C VAL A 186 -8.36 -10.33 -16.88
N GLY A 187 -7.70 -9.61 -15.95
CA GLY A 187 -8.35 -8.98 -14.81
C GLY A 187 -9.39 -7.92 -15.21
N MET A 188 -9.10 -7.12 -16.23
CA MET A 188 -10.08 -6.20 -16.80
C MET A 188 -11.25 -6.94 -17.42
N LEU A 189 -11.00 -8.03 -18.16
CA LEU A 189 -12.08 -8.85 -18.72
C LEU A 189 -12.95 -9.50 -17.65
N ILE A 190 -12.35 -10.00 -16.56
CA ILE A 190 -13.09 -10.52 -15.41
C ILE A 190 -14.00 -9.42 -14.83
N LYS A 191 -13.45 -8.24 -14.58
CA LYS A 191 -14.23 -7.12 -14.07
C LYS A 191 -15.37 -6.72 -15.01
N ILE A 192 -15.09 -6.59 -16.31
CA ILE A 192 -16.11 -6.27 -17.32
C ILE A 192 -17.19 -7.35 -17.32
N SER A 193 -16.81 -8.63 -17.27
CA SER A 193 -17.77 -9.74 -17.22
C SER A 193 -18.63 -9.69 -15.97
N ASP A 194 -18.05 -9.40 -14.80
CA ASP A 194 -18.79 -9.25 -13.54
C ASP A 194 -19.73 -8.03 -13.58
N ASP A 195 -19.28 -6.90 -14.14
CA ASP A 195 -20.08 -5.67 -14.29
C ASP A 195 -21.24 -5.89 -15.27
N VAL A 196 -21.00 -6.55 -16.42
CA VAL A 196 -22.04 -6.95 -17.38
C VAL A 196 -23.02 -7.93 -16.74
N ALA A 197 -22.53 -8.91 -15.96
CA ALA A 197 -23.40 -9.83 -15.22
C ALA A 197 -24.29 -9.08 -14.21
N ALA A 198 -23.74 -8.07 -13.53
CA ALA A 198 -24.51 -7.23 -12.61
C ALA A 198 -25.60 -6.42 -13.34
N LEU A 199 -25.28 -5.83 -14.49
CA LEU A 199 -26.26 -5.15 -15.34
C LEU A 199 -27.37 -6.10 -15.80
N LEU A 200 -27.01 -7.29 -16.27
CA LEU A 200 -27.98 -8.30 -16.68
C LEU A 200 -28.87 -8.74 -15.52
N ARG A 201 -28.31 -8.99 -14.33
CA ARG A 201 -29.09 -9.32 -13.14
C ARG A 201 -29.99 -8.16 -12.71
N ALA A 202 -29.51 -6.92 -12.80
CA ALA A 202 -30.34 -5.75 -12.53
C ALA A 202 -31.50 -5.62 -13.53
N ARG A 203 -31.28 -5.96 -14.83
CA ARG A 203 -32.35 -6.04 -15.81
C ARG A 203 -33.36 -7.15 -15.47
N ALA A 204 -32.88 -8.33 -15.05
CA ALA A 204 -33.76 -9.42 -14.61
C ALA A 204 -34.59 -9.01 -13.38
N ALA A 205 -33.97 -8.33 -12.40
CA ALA A 205 -34.65 -7.87 -11.19
C ALA A 205 -35.73 -6.82 -11.45
N ARG A 206 -35.63 -6.07 -12.55
CA ARG A 206 -36.68 -5.12 -13.00
C ARG A 206 -37.86 -5.80 -13.68
N LEU A 207 -37.71 -7.08 -14.08
CA LEU A 207 -38.79 -7.86 -14.64
C LEU A 207 -39.69 -8.37 -13.52
N ILE A 208 -40.55 -7.48 -13.03
CA ILE A 208 -41.48 -7.79 -11.92
C ILE A 208 -42.56 -8.74 -12.49
N SER A 209 -42.92 -9.73 -11.70
CA SER A 209 -44.00 -10.65 -12.04
C SER A 209 -45.33 -9.90 -12.16
N SER A 210 -46.03 -10.19 -13.23
CA SER A 210 -47.41 -9.73 -13.48
C SER A 210 -48.44 -10.69 -12.94
N LEU A 211 -47.96 -11.83 -12.38
CA LEU A 211 -48.89 -12.77 -11.77
C LEU A 211 -49.62 -12.10 -10.59
N PRO A 212 -50.94 -12.20 -10.57
CA PRO A 212 -51.70 -11.68 -9.45
C PRO A 212 -51.37 -12.45 -8.18
N LEU A 213 -51.46 -11.77 -7.05
CA LEU A 213 -51.45 -12.46 -5.79
C LEU A 213 -52.66 -13.44 -5.77
N ILE A 214 -52.35 -14.69 -5.48
CA ILE A 214 -53.39 -15.70 -5.41
C ILE A 214 -54.27 -15.32 -4.20
N PRO A 215 -55.58 -15.06 -4.42
CA PRO A 215 -56.48 -14.84 -3.32
C PRO A 215 -56.42 -16.01 -2.32
N GLU A 216 -56.52 -15.73 -1.07
CA GLU A 216 -56.43 -16.76 -0.01
C GLU A 216 -57.47 -17.88 -0.20
N ASP A 217 -58.66 -17.50 -0.66
CA ASP A 217 -59.73 -18.45 -1.02
C ASP A 217 -59.36 -19.42 -2.13
N HIS A 218 -58.37 -19.09 -2.95
CA HIS A 218 -57.94 -19.90 -4.11
C HIS A 218 -56.60 -20.62 -3.88
N ALA A 219 -55.97 -20.49 -2.66
CA ALA A 219 -54.63 -20.98 -2.38
C ALA A 219 -54.43 -22.50 -2.59
N GLN A 220 -55.46 -23.28 -2.43
CA GLN A 220 -55.46 -24.75 -2.58
C GLN A 220 -56.06 -25.25 -3.93
N SER A 221 -56.49 -24.34 -4.77
CA SER A 221 -57.15 -24.65 -6.02
C SER A 221 -56.19 -25.16 -7.10
N ARG A 222 -56.73 -25.81 -8.13
CA ARG A 222 -55.99 -26.14 -9.37
C ARG A 222 -55.43 -24.86 -10.02
N ALA A 223 -56.16 -23.75 -9.96
CA ALA A 223 -55.75 -22.45 -10.42
C ALA A 223 -54.44 -21.98 -9.71
N ALA A 224 -54.40 -22.09 -8.38
CA ALA A 224 -53.20 -21.78 -7.61
C ALA A 224 -52.01 -22.69 -7.99
N THR A 225 -52.27 -23.98 -8.19
CA THR A 225 -51.25 -24.95 -8.62
C THR A 225 -50.73 -24.65 -10.01
N LEU A 226 -51.58 -24.24 -10.95
CA LEU A 226 -51.21 -23.81 -12.29
C LEU A 226 -50.33 -22.53 -12.25
N LEU A 227 -50.74 -21.52 -11.46
CA LEU A 227 -49.97 -20.28 -11.29
C LEU A 227 -48.60 -20.51 -10.69
N ARG A 228 -48.49 -21.40 -9.69
CA ARG A 228 -47.19 -21.79 -9.11
C ARG A 228 -46.29 -22.56 -10.08
N LYS A 229 -46.87 -23.18 -11.09
CA LYS A 229 -46.17 -23.95 -12.13
C LYS A 229 -45.94 -23.17 -13.42
N VAL A 230 -46.28 -21.88 -13.44
CA VAL A 230 -45.98 -21.04 -14.58
C VAL A 230 -44.48 -21.01 -14.84
N THR A 231 -44.06 -21.38 -16.01
CA THR A 231 -42.67 -21.48 -16.44
C THR A 231 -42.47 -20.88 -17.81
N ALA A 232 -41.22 -20.56 -18.15
CA ALA A 232 -40.84 -20.06 -19.47
C ALA A 232 -41.14 -21.06 -20.64
N ARG A 233 -41.52 -22.33 -20.35
CA ARG A 233 -41.74 -23.38 -21.35
C ARG A 233 -43.16 -23.42 -21.89
N LEU A 234 -44.09 -22.75 -21.21
CA LEU A 234 -45.49 -22.74 -21.60
C LEU A 234 -45.69 -22.05 -22.97
N THR A 235 -46.55 -22.59 -23.76
CA THR A 235 -47.04 -21.97 -25.01
C THR A 235 -48.29 -21.15 -24.71
N GLU A 236 -48.73 -20.34 -25.68
CA GLU A 236 -49.94 -19.58 -25.53
C GLU A 236 -51.17 -20.49 -25.45
N ASP A 237 -51.21 -21.57 -26.29
CA ASP A 237 -52.24 -22.58 -26.27
C ASP A 237 -52.31 -23.30 -24.88
N ASP A 238 -51.16 -23.55 -24.22
CA ASP A 238 -51.17 -24.14 -22.88
C ASP A 238 -51.85 -23.22 -21.85
N VAL A 239 -51.61 -21.90 -21.98
CA VAL A 239 -52.22 -20.89 -21.10
C VAL A 239 -53.72 -20.76 -21.42
N ASP A 240 -54.12 -20.72 -22.69
CA ASP A 240 -55.53 -20.63 -23.11
C ASP A 240 -56.32 -21.83 -22.62
N THR A 241 -55.74 -23.03 -22.73
CA THR A 241 -56.36 -24.24 -22.21
C THR A 241 -56.55 -24.20 -20.69
N ALA A 242 -55.47 -23.78 -19.98
CA ALA A 242 -55.44 -23.72 -18.52
C ALA A 242 -56.37 -22.66 -17.93
N CYS A 243 -56.56 -21.53 -18.64
CA CYS A 243 -57.36 -20.39 -18.22
C CYS A 243 -58.78 -20.44 -18.83
N SER A 244 -59.19 -21.57 -19.48
CA SER A 244 -60.51 -21.70 -20.02
C SER A 244 -61.59 -21.84 -18.93
N PHE A 245 -62.60 -21.01 -19.00
CA PHE A 245 -63.78 -21.07 -18.13
C PHE A 245 -65.08 -20.97 -18.96
N PRO A 246 -65.56 -22.09 -19.50
CA PRO A 246 -66.76 -22.14 -20.33
C PRO A 246 -68.04 -21.86 -19.52
N SER A 247 -69.13 -21.44 -20.19
CA SER A 247 -70.38 -21.02 -19.58
C SER A 247 -71.01 -22.07 -18.66
N ALA A 248 -70.87 -23.36 -18.97
CA ALA A 248 -71.35 -24.45 -18.13
C ALA A 248 -70.75 -24.46 -16.70
N LEU A 249 -69.45 -24.12 -16.55
CA LEU A 249 -68.80 -24.01 -15.27
C LEU A 249 -69.25 -22.77 -14.50
N ASN A 250 -69.63 -21.71 -15.21
CA ASN A 250 -70.15 -20.51 -14.57
C ASN A 250 -71.56 -20.75 -14.00
N GLU A 251 -72.42 -21.51 -14.72
CA GLU A 251 -73.70 -21.92 -14.21
C GLU A 251 -73.60 -22.83 -12.99
N GLU A 252 -72.69 -23.76 -12.99
CA GLU A 252 -72.40 -24.61 -11.82
C GLU A 252 -71.95 -23.75 -10.60
N ARG A 253 -71.09 -22.77 -10.80
CA ARG A 253 -70.64 -21.85 -9.78
C ARG A 253 -71.79 -21.08 -9.14
N LEU A 254 -72.61 -20.46 -9.96
CA LEU A 254 -73.77 -19.68 -9.47
C LEU A 254 -74.76 -20.52 -8.68
N THR A 255 -74.98 -21.77 -9.12
CA THR A 255 -75.83 -22.73 -8.41
C THR A 255 -75.30 -23.08 -7.02
N LEU A 256 -73.98 -23.34 -6.94
CA LEU A 256 -73.34 -23.66 -5.67
C LEU A 256 -73.26 -22.44 -4.74
N GLU A 257 -73.05 -21.25 -5.30
CA GLU A 257 -73.00 -20.00 -4.53
C GLU A 257 -74.36 -19.67 -3.86
N THR A 258 -75.45 -19.83 -4.62
CA THR A 258 -76.79 -19.66 -4.09
C THR A 258 -77.07 -20.65 -2.95
N ALA A 259 -76.60 -21.89 -3.10
CA ALA A 259 -76.80 -22.94 -2.10
C ALA A 259 -75.99 -22.72 -0.80
N LEU A 260 -74.88 -22.06 -0.83
CA LEU A 260 -73.97 -21.90 0.31
C LEU A 260 -74.04 -20.53 0.99
N ALA A 261 -74.86 -19.59 0.47
CA ALA A 261 -75.00 -18.21 0.95
C ALA A 261 -75.53 -18.00 2.42
N GLN A 262 -75.73 -19.09 3.14
CA GLN A 262 -76.36 -19.02 4.48
C GLN A 262 -75.47 -19.30 5.67
N ALA A 263 -74.24 -18.90 5.73
CA ALA A 263 -73.39 -19.18 6.88
C ALA A 263 -72.20 -18.22 7.12
N ASN A 264 -72.01 -17.93 8.39
CA ASN A 264 -71.09 -16.97 9.00
C ASN A 264 -69.74 -17.48 9.48
N PRO A 265 -69.04 -18.49 8.96
CA PRO A 265 -67.69 -18.86 9.36
C PRO A 265 -66.57 -18.06 8.67
N GLU A 266 -66.90 -17.29 7.64
CA GLU A 266 -65.91 -16.59 6.76
C GLU A 266 -65.15 -15.48 7.50
N VAL A 267 -65.85 -14.75 8.43
CA VAL A 267 -65.27 -13.61 9.14
C VAL A 267 -64.19 -14.05 10.15
N ALA A 268 -64.38 -15.17 10.79
CA ALA A 268 -63.42 -15.68 11.79
C ALA A 268 -62.14 -16.17 11.11
N HIS A 269 -62.25 -16.82 9.94
CA HIS A 269 -61.17 -17.32 9.16
C HIS A 269 -60.26 -16.19 8.61
N ALA A 270 -60.88 -15.15 8.01
CA ALA A 270 -60.10 -14.01 7.47
C ALA A 270 -59.25 -13.29 8.56
N LYS A 271 -59.78 -13.23 9.80
CA LYS A 271 -59.07 -12.63 10.94
C LYS A 271 -57.78 -13.38 11.28
N ILE A 272 -57.82 -14.71 11.28
CA ILE A 272 -56.68 -15.57 11.61
C ILE A 272 -55.59 -15.51 10.53
N VAL A 273 -55.99 -15.43 9.26
CA VAL A 273 -55.04 -15.30 8.16
C VAL A 273 -54.25 -14.01 8.22
N GLY A 274 -54.93 -12.89 8.50
CA GLY A 274 -54.24 -11.61 8.68
C GLY A 274 -53.31 -11.55 9.91
N GLU A 275 -53.54 -12.42 10.88
CA GLU A 275 -52.66 -12.61 12.04
C GLU A 275 -51.37 -13.36 11.62
N LEU A 276 -51.49 -14.43 10.83
CA LEU A 276 -50.35 -15.21 10.32
C LEU A 276 -49.40 -14.38 9.48
N GLU A 277 -49.91 -13.48 8.64
CA GLU A 277 -49.08 -12.59 7.84
C GLU A 277 -48.24 -11.63 8.70
N ARG A 278 -48.87 -11.06 9.76
CA ARG A 278 -48.14 -10.19 10.70
C ARG A 278 -47.04 -10.94 11.44
N LEU A 279 -47.31 -12.18 11.82
CA LEU A 279 -46.34 -13.05 12.45
C LEU A 279 -45.12 -13.30 11.57
N LEU A 280 -45.29 -13.50 10.25
CA LEU A 280 -44.21 -13.72 9.31
C LEU A 280 -43.27 -12.49 9.19
N GLN A 281 -43.87 -11.29 9.13
CA GLN A 281 -43.08 -10.05 9.08
C GLN A 281 -42.22 -9.86 10.35
N MET A 282 -42.78 -10.23 11.49
CA MET A 282 -42.10 -10.14 12.78
C MET A 282 -40.92 -11.11 12.85
N ALA A 283 -41.06 -12.34 12.34
CA ALA A 283 -40.01 -13.34 12.31
C ALA A 283 -38.79 -12.86 11.50
N THR A 284 -39.05 -12.22 10.37
CA THR A 284 -37.99 -11.67 9.52
C THR A 284 -37.13 -10.62 10.25
N SER A 285 -37.82 -9.76 11.02
CA SER A 285 -37.15 -8.71 11.80
C SER A 285 -36.26 -9.28 12.90
N VAL A 286 -36.73 -10.28 13.62
CA VAL A 286 -35.96 -10.92 14.70
C VAL A 286 -34.80 -11.75 14.17
N SER A 287 -34.98 -12.40 13.03
CA SER A 287 -33.89 -13.12 12.37
C SER A 287 -32.72 -12.19 12.00
N ALA A 288 -33.02 -11.04 11.40
CA ALA A 288 -32.01 -10.03 11.10
C ALA A 288 -31.28 -9.49 12.35
N LEU A 289 -32.04 -9.41 13.46
CA LEU A 289 -31.46 -9.01 14.73
C LEU A 289 -30.48 -10.06 15.27
N ARG A 290 -30.89 -11.33 15.28
CA ARG A 290 -30.07 -12.47 15.72
C ARG A 290 -28.73 -12.56 14.97
N GLU A 291 -28.76 -12.34 13.68
CA GLU A 291 -27.55 -12.35 12.86
C GLU A 291 -26.53 -11.28 13.28
N ARG A 292 -27.03 -10.09 13.64
CA ARG A 292 -26.16 -8.99 14.08
C ARG A 292 -25.47 -9.27 15.43
N PHE A 293 -26.04 -10.14 16.24
CA PHE A 293 -25.50 -10.54 17.54
C PHE A 293 -24.88 -11.95 17.52
N SER A 294 -24.40 -12.42 16.38
CA SER A 294 -23.80 -13.73 16.26
C SER A 294 -22.53 -13.89 17.12
N ASP A 295 -22.19 -15.13 17.46
CA ASP A 295 -21.00 -15.45 18.25
C ASP A 295 -19.72 -15.11 17.49
N GLU A 296 -19.74 -15.25 16.16
CA GLU A 296 -18.61 -14.90 15.30
C GLU A 296 -18.25 -13.41 15.39
N LYS A 297 -19.27 -12.54 15.37
CA LYS A 297 -19.05 -11.09 15.49
C LYS A 297 -18.59 -10.70 16.89
N ALA A 298 -19.15 -11.34 17.91
CA ALA A 298 -18.71 -11.15 19.28
C ALA A 298 -17.24 -11.59 19.47
N GLN A 299 -16.90 -12.76 18.93
CA GLN A 299 -15.54 -13.28 18.99
C GLN A 299 -14.55 -12.36 18.27
N ALA A 300 -14.91 -11.87 17.08
CA ALA A 300 -14.05 -10.95 16.33
C ALA A 300 -13.73 -9.66 17.11
N LEU A 301 -14.70 -9.16 17.90
CA LEU A 301 -14.47 -8.01 18.78
C LEU A 301 -13.55 -8.35 19.96
N MET A 302 -13.74 -9.52 20.58
CA MET A 302 -12.87 -10.00 21.66
C MET A 302 -11.45 -10.21 21.18
N ASP A 303 -11.28 -10.84 20.02
CA ASP A 303 -9.97 -11.08 19.42
C ASP A 303 -9.27 -9.75 19.11
N ALA A 304 -10.03 -8.79 18.57
CA ALA A 304 -9.50 -7.46 18.30
C ALA A 304 -9.08 -6.72 19.58
N ARG A 305 -9.87 -6.84 20.67
CA ARG A 305 -9.53 -6.28 21.98
C ARG A 305 -8.29 -6.93 22.56
N SER A 306 -8.29 -8.28 22.60
CA SER A 306 -7.16 -9.04 23.12
C SER A 306 -5.86 -8.67 22.40
N ASN A 307 -5.94 -8.60 21.06
CA ASN A 307 -4.78 -8.19 20.27
C ASN A 307 -4.34 -6.76 20.57
N ALA A 308 -5.28 -5.82 20.70
CA ALA A 308 -4.96 -4.43 21.02
C ALA A 308 -4.36 -4.31 22.43
N GLU A 309 -4.89 -5.05 23.40
CA GLU A 309 -4.42 -5.05 24.79
C GLU A 309 -3.02 -5.67 24.91
N VAL A 310 -2.79 -6.82 24.28
CA VAL A 310 -1.47 -7.48 24.25
C VAL A 310 -0.41 -6.57 23.65
N LYS A 311 -0.74 -5.95 22.51
CA LYS A 311 0.18 -5.03 21.84
C LYS A 311 0.44 -3.76 22.66
N ARG A 312 -0.59 -3.23 23.31
CA ARG A 312 -0.44 -2.07 24.22
C ARG A 312 0.40 -2.42 25.46
N GLN A 313 0.15 -3.57 26.07
CA GLN A 313 0.94 -4.05 27.20
C GLN A 313 2.40 -4.28 26.83
N ALA A 314 2.65 -4.89 25.67
CA ALA A 314 4.00 -5.09 25.16
C ALA A 314 4.74 -3.76 24.97
N ALA A 315 4.09 -2.78 24.35
CA ALA A 315 4.63 -1.44 24.15
C ALA A 315 4.93 -0.71 25.48
N THR A 316 4.00 -0.84 26.45
CA THR A 316 4.12 -0.22 27.78
C THR A 316 5.19 -0.93 28.62
N ALA A 317 5.19 -2.26 28.61
CA ALA A 317 6.18 -3.05 29.37
C ALA A 317 7.60 -2.80 28.88
N TYR A 318 7.77 -2.72 27.55
CA TYR A 318 9.05 -2.41 26.94
C TYR A 318 9.55 -1.01 27.36
N ALA A 319 8.71 0.00 27.22
CA ALA A 319 9.04 1.36 27.64
C ALA A 319 9.36 1.42 29.14
N THR A 320 8.55 0.76 29.99
CA THR A 320 8.74 0.75 31.45
C THR A 320 10.00 -0.02 31.86
N SER A 321 10.25 -1.19 31.25
CA SER A 321 11.43 -2.00 31.56
C SER A 321 12.72 -1.29 31.18
N PHE A 322 12.66 -0.56 30.04
CA PHE A 322 13.81 0.21 29.59
C PHE A 322 14.13 1.40 30.49
N LEU A 323 13.09 2.11 30.96
CA LEU A 323 13.27 3.32 31.81
C LEU A 323 13.55 3.00 33.27
N ASN A 324 13.13 1.84 33.78
CA ASN A 324 13.33 1.41 35.15
C ASN A 324 14.78 0.98 35.37
N GLY A 325 15.45 1.65 36.29
CA GLY A 325 16.82 1.33 36.68
C GLY A 325 17.92 2.18 36.04
N LEU A 326 17.52 3.15 35.21
CA LEU A 326 18.50 4.10 34.69
C LEU A 326 18.92 5.10 35.72
N PRO A 327 20.22 5.39 35.82
CA PRO A 327 20.76 6.26 36.88
C PRO A 327 20.42 7.75 36.68
N LEU A 328 20.03 8.14 35.48
CA LEU A 328 19.66 9.51 35.13
C LEU A 328 18.25 9.58 34.56
N LYS A 329 17.51 10.64 34.87
CA LYS A 329 16.19 10.94 34.32
C LYS A 329 16.31 11.57 32.94
N GLY A 330 15.24 11.46 32.11
CA GLY A 330 15.16 12.12 30.82
C GLY A 330 15.80 11.33 29.66
N VAL A 331 16.15 10.08 29.87
CA VAL A 331 16.59 9.20 28.77
C VAL A 331 15.46 8.97 27.82
N GLY A 332 15.68 9.20 26.53
CA GLY A 332 14.67 9.08 25.46
C GLY A 332 13.92 10.37 25.16
N ASP A 333 14.09 11.45 25.90
CA ASP A 333 13.55 12.78 25.56
C ASP A 333 14.33 13.45 24.41
N ALA A 334 13.83 14.59 23.93
CA ALA A 334 14.40 15.28 22.77
C ALA A 334 15.88 15.67 22.97
N VAL A 335 16.22 16.18 24.17
CA VAL A 335 17.59 16.62 24.48
C VAL A 335 18.53 15.41 24.53
N TRP A 336 18.07 14.33 25.17
CA TRP A 336 18.86 13.11 25.28
C TRP A 336 19.04 12.46 23.87
N ARG A 337 18.01 12.47 23.02
CA ARG A 337 18.12 11.96 21.65
C ARG A 337 19.15 12.73 20.85
N THR A 338 19.14 14.06 20.94
CA THR A 338 20.15 14.91 20.29
C THR A 338 21.57 14.55 20.73
N LEU A 339 21.77 14.35 22.04
CA LEU A 339 23.06 13.90 22.59
C LEU A 339 23.47 12.52 22.07
N TRP A 340 22.52 11.59 21.99
CA TRP A 340 22.73 10.24 21.48
C TRP A 340 23.15 10.24 20.02
N ASP A 341 22.47 11.00 19.18
CA ASP A 341 22.76 11.12 17.76
C ASP A 341 24.14 11.76 17.51
N ALA A 342 24.49 12.76 18.31
CA ALA A 342 25.82 13.36 18.28
C ALA A 342 26.90 12.36 18.69
N ALA A 343 26.67 11.59 19.77
CA ALA A 343 27.57 10.54 20.22
C ALA A 343 27.74 9.43 19.16
N LYS A 344 26.66 9.03 18.49
CA LYS A 344 26.64 8.08 17.40
C LYS A 344 27.49 8.59 16.23
N THR A 345 27.25 9.82 15.82
CA THR A 345 27.99 10.48 14.74
C THR A 345 29.49 10.55 15.04
N TYR A 346 29.83 10.94 16.26
CA TYR A 346 31.24 10.98 16.68
C TYR A 346 31.87 9.59 16.73
N SER A 347 31.15 8.59 17.24
CA SER A 347 31.62 7.20 17.28
C SER A 347 31.94 6.67 15.89
N THR A 348 30.99 6.78 14.99
CA THR A 348 31.10 6.16 13.64
C THR A 348 32.04 6.92 12.70
N ASN A 349 32.22 8.24 12.90
CA ASN A 349 33.04 9.02 11.98
C ASN A 349 34.46 9.22 12.46
N TYR A 350 34.70 9.11 13.77
CA TYR A 350 36.01 9.48 14.35
C TYR A 350 36.54 8.48 15.37
N ALA A 351 35.73 8.09 16.39
CA ALA A 351 36.26 7.29 17.49
C ALA A 351 36.41 5.80 17.14
N TYR A 352 35.44 5.25 16.37
CA TYR A 352 35.38 3.84 16.01
C TYR A 352 34.81 3.67 14.59
N PRO A 353 35.47 4.17 13.54
CA PRO A 353 34.93 4.19 12.18
C PRO A 353 34.65 2.81 11.61
N ASP A 354 35.39 1.79 12.06
CA ASP A 354 35.25 0.41 11.58
C ASP A 354 34.27 -0.43 12.39
N HIS A 355 33.60 0.18 13.37
CA HIS A 355 32.70 -0.55 14.27
C HIS A 355 31.30 0.08 14.28
N PRO A 356 30.24 -0.75 14.35
CA PRO A 356 28.88 -0.25 14.51
C PRO A 356 28.71 0.45 15.87
N PHE A 357 27.90 1.49 15.88
CA PHE A 357 27.50 2.13 17.12
C PHE A 357 26.34 1.37 17.80
N PRO A 358 26.36 1.23 19.12
CA PRO A 358 27.46 1.57 20.02
C PRO A 358 28.58 0.52 19.98
N HIS A 359 29.82 0.99 19.85
CA HIS A 359 30.95 0.07 19.96
C HIS A 359 31.14 -0.34 21.43
N VAL A 360 30.94 -1.64 21.67
CA VAL A 360 31.00 -2.23 23.04
C VAL A 360 32.02 -3.38 23.14
N GLY A 361 33.06 -3.36 22.31
CA GLY A 361 34.14 -4.33 22.32
C GLY A 361 34.92 -4.39 23.66
N GLU A 362 35.94 -5.25 23.77
CA GLU A 362 36.66 -5.46 25.05
C GLU A 362 37.38 -4.20 25.54
N GLU A 363 37.96 -3.45 24.64
CA GLU A 363 38.69 -2.22 24.93
C GLU A 363 37.90 -0.93 24.60
N ALA A 364 36.60 -1.04 24.40
CA ALA A 364 35.79 0.12 24.05
C ALA A 364 35.71 1.17 25.14
N CYS A 365 35.95 2.41 24.80
CA CYS A 365 35.77 3.57 25.65
C CYS A 365 34.47 4.30 25.36
N CYS A 366 33.89 4.93 26.34
CA CYS A 366 32.74 5.79 26.18
C CYS A 366 33.08 6.98 25.28
N VAL A 367 32.37 7.18 24.21
CA VAL A 367 32.62 8.27 23.24
C VAL A 367 32.37 9.67 23.80
N LEU A 368 31.74 9.78 24.97
CA LEU A 368 31.49 11.06 25.65
C LEU A 368 32.55 11.36 26.72
N CYS A 369 32.84 10.40 27.64
CA CYS A 369 33.75 10.65 28.73
C CYS A 369 35.11 9.97 28.59
N GLN A 370 35.34 9.23 27.51
CA GLN A 370 36.58 8.54 27.15
C GLN A 370 37.07 7.50 28.16
N GLN A 371 36.23 7.14 29.13
CA GLN A 371 36.55 6.06 30.09
C GLN A 371 36.26 4.69 29.45
N PRO A 372 37.05 3.68 29.81
CA PRO A 372 36.78 2.31 29.42
C PRO A 372 35.36 1.88 29.80
N LEU A 373 34.65 1.30 28.84
CA LEU A 373 33.28 0.84 29.07
C LEU A 373 33.26 -0.43 29.90
N GLY A 374 32.86 -0.29 31.15
CA GLY A 374 32.56 -1.44 32.01
C GLY A 374 31.35 -2.23 31.50
N LYS A 375 31.15 -3.43 32.05
CA LYS A 375 30.09 -4.35 31.63
C LYS A 375 28.70 -3.69 31.59
N ASP A 376 28.38 -2.89 32.61
CA ASP A 376 27.08 -2.20 32.71
C ASP A 376 26.95 -1.05 31.72
N GLY A 377 28.05 -0.37 31.40
CA GLY A 377 28.09 0.69 30.41
C GLY A 377 27.83 0.17 29.00
N LYS A 378 28.45 -0.95 28.63
CA LYS A 378 28.29 -1.65 27.41
C LYS A 378 26.83 -2.11 27.21
N ALA A 379 26.25 -2.74 28.23
CA ALA A 379 24.87 -3.19 28.22
C ALA A 379 23.89 -2.03 28.04
N ARG A 380 24.08 -0.90 28.74
CA ARG A 380 23.22 0.28 28.62
C ARG A 380 23.28 0.91 27.24
N LEU A 381 24.45 1.05 26.65
CA LEU A 381 24.57 1.64 25.31
C LEU A 381 23.85 0.79 24.26
N THR A 382 23.98 -0.52 24.32
CA THR A 382 23.26 -1.44 23.43
C THR A 382 21.76 -1.35 23.62
N SER A 383 21.30 -1.29 24.87
CA SER A 383 19.85 -1.16 25.16
C SER A 383 19.27 0.17 24.68
N PHE A 384 20.02 1.26 24.74
CA PHE A 384 19.59 2.57 24.24
C PHE A 384 19.38 2.57 22.72
N GLU A 385 20.28 1.92 21.98
CA GLU A 385 20.12 1.79 20.53
C GLU A 385 18.89 0.92 20.16
N GLN A 386 18.66 -0.17 20.89
CA GLN A 386 17.48 -1.00 20.72
C GLN A 386 16.18 -0.25 21.01
N TYR A 387 16.15 0.55 22.07
CA TYR A 387 14.97 1.34 22.44
C TYR A 387 14.58 2.37 21.40
N LEU A 388 15.54 2.98 20.72
CA LEU A 388 15.26 4.00 19.70
C LEU A 388 14.68 3.41 18.40
N ASN A 389 14.86 2.12 18.16
CA ASN A 389 14.39 1.43 16.97
C ASN A 389 13.04 0.69 17.17
N ASP A 390 12.28 1.01 18.23
CA ASP A 390 11.09 0.26 18.63
C ASP A 390 9.85 0.52 17.74
N THR A 391 9.36 -0.55 17.17
CA THR A 391 8.14 -0.55 16.33
C THR A 391 6.85 -0.83 17.11
N LEU A 392 6.95 -1.22 18.39
CA LEU A 392 5.81 -1.72 19.20
C LEU A 392 4.69 -0.69 19.38
N GLN A 393 5.02 0.60 19.45
CA GLN A 393 4.02 1.66 19.59
C GLN A 393 3.09 1.77 18.36
N THR A 394 3.66 1.61 17.18
CA THR A 394 2.88 1.69 15.93
C THR A 394 1.93 0.51 15.77
N GLU A 395 2.41 -0.69 16.15
CA GLU A 395 1.58 -1.89 16.11
C GLU A 395 0.42 -1.84 17.11
N ALA A 396 0.68 -1.31 18.32
CA ALA A 396 -0.36 -1.12 19.33
C ALA A 396 -1.47 -0.19 18.83
N LYS A 397 -1.10 0.96 18.24
CA LYS A 397 -2.07 1.91 17.70
C LYS A 397 -2.90 1.31 16.57
N THR A 398 -2.27 0.59 15.65
CA THR A 398 -3.00 -0.07 14.54
C THR A 398 -4.05 -1.07 15.04
N ALA A 399 -3.72 -1.82 16.10
CA ALA A 399 -4.64 -2.77 16.68
C ALA A 399 -5.82 -2.07 17.41
N GLU A 400 -5.57 -0.94 18.08
CA GLU A 400 -6.61 -0.12 18.73
C GLU A 400 -7.57 0.50 17.69
N ASP A 401 -7.06 1.02 16.59
CA ASP A 401 -7.86 1.60 15.52
C ASP A 401 -8.78 0.54 14.87
N LYS A 402 -8.28 -0.70 14.71
CA LYS A 402 -9.08 -1.82 14.24
C LYS A 402 -10.24 -2.15 15.21
N LEU A 403 -9.95 -2.21 16.51
CA LEU A 403 -10.97 -2.43 17.54
C LEU A 403 -12.02 -1.32 17.52
N ALA A 404 -11.62 -0.06 17.43
CA ALA A 404 -12.51 1.08 17.36
C ALA A 404 -13.45 1.01 16.16
N THR A 405 -12.96 0.58 15.01
CA THR A 405 -13.74 0.41 13.78
C THR A 405 -14.81 -0.66 13.95
N LEU A 406 -14.46 -1.80 14.52
CA LEU A 406 -15.41 -2.89 14.79
C LEU A 406 -16.50 -2.47 15.80
N LYS A 407 -16.12 -1.72 16.83
CA LYS A 407 -17.09 -1.20 17.82
C LYS A 407 -18.09 -0.22 17.19
N LYS A 408 -17.63 0.64 16.29
CA LYS A 408 -18.50 1.61 15.59
C LYS A 408 -19.53 0.93 14.68
N ALA A 409 -19.26 -0.30 14.25
CA ALA A 409 -20.18 -1.08 13.41
C ALA A 409 -21.30 -1.77 14.20
N LEU A 410 -21.30 -1.70 15.53
CA LEU A 410 -22.33 -2.31 16.35
C LEU A 410 -23.69 -1.61 16.16
N PRO A 411 -24.79 -2.36 16.25
CA PRO A 411 -26.13 -1.79 16.13
C PRO A 411 -26.48 -0.90 17.33
N SER A 412 -27.41 0.02 17.11
CA SER A 412 -28.00 0.81 18.19
C SER A 412 -28.85 -0.07 19.13
N PRO A 413 -28.99 0.31 20.39
CA PRO A 413 -29.85 -0.39 21.32
C PRO A 413 -31.31 -0.47 20.82
N LEU A 414 -31.98 -1.59 21.08
CA LEU A 414 -33.40 -1.78 20.75
C LEU A 414 -34.28 -0.91 21.64
N PRO A 415 -35.30 -0.23 21.08
CA PRO A 415 -36.31 0.47 21.88
C PRO A 415 -37.16 -0.53 22.68
N ASP A 416 -37.22 -0.34 23.97
CA ASP A 416 -37.92 -1.22 24.92
C ASP A 416 -39.42 -1.41 24.55
N VAL A 417 -40.13 -0.32 24.30
CA VAL A 417 -41.56 -0.34 23.97
C VAL A 417 -41.86 -1.16 22.71
N ALA A 418 -41.03 -1.03 21.66
CA ALA A 418 -41.23 -1.76 20.42
C ALA A 418 -40.96 -3.27 20.59
N TRP A 419 -39.97 -3.62 21.39
CA TRP A 419 -39.67 -5.02 21.70
C TRP A 419 -40.77 -5.69 22.50
N GLN A 420 -41.24 -5.03 23.55
CA GLN A 420 -42.34 -5.57 24.40
C GLN A 420 -43.63 -5.78 23.59
N ALA A 421 -43.97 -4.83 22.72
CA ALA A 421 -45.12 -4.97 21.84
C ALA A 421 -45.03 -6.18 20.90
N GLN A 422 -43.83 -6.42 20.34
CA GLN A 422 -43.58 -7.60 19.50
C GLN A 422 -43.67 -8.91 20.28
N CYS A 423 -43.11 -8.97 21.46
CA CYS A 423 -43.16 -10.16 22.31
C CYS A 423 -44.61 -10.48 22.78
N ALA A 424 -45.38 -9.47 23.17
CA ALA A 424 -46.79 -9.62 23.56
C ALA A 424 -47.67 -10.16 22.42
N ALA A 425 -47.39 -9.76 21.17
CA ALA A 425 -48.15 -10.23 19.99
C ALA A 425 -48.04 -11.75 19.74
N ILE A 426 -47.00 -12.39 20.24
CA ILE A 426 -46.80 -13.86 20.17
C ILE A 426 -47.04 -14.55 21.52
N GLY A 427 -47.53 -13.82 22.51
CA GLY A 427 -47.90 -14.38 23.80
C GLY A 427 -46.74 -14.55 24.79
N ILE A 428 -45.64 -13.83 24.60
CA ILE A 428 -44.55 -13.78 25.59
C ILE A 428 -44.95 -12.77 26.68
N GLU A 429 -44.92 -13.21 27.93
CA GLU A 429 -45.18 -12.36 29.09
C GLU A 429 -44.14 -11.25 29.21
N THR A 430 -44.57 -10.09 29.74
CA THR A 430 -43.75 -8.89 29.88
C THR A 430 -42.45 -9.15 30.64
N GLU A 431 -42.47 -10.03 31.62
CA GLU A 431 -41.29 -10.39 32.41
C GLU A 431 -40.25 -11.13 31.54
N SER A 432 -40.68 -12.14 30.79
CA SER A 432 -39.83 -12.92 29.88
C SER A 432 -39.30 -12.05 28.71
N ALA A 433 -40.15 -11.15 28.20
CA ALA A 433 -39.76 -10.19 27.18
C ALA A 433 -38.66 -9.23 27.67
N THR A 434 -38.81 -8.77 28.94
CA THR A 434 -37.84 -7.91 29.61
C THR A 434 -36.52 -8.64 29.87
N GLN A 435 -36.60 -9.90 30.33
CA GLN A 435 -35.40 -10.74 30.53
C GLN A 435 -34.63 -10.93 29.23
N LEU A 436 -35.32 -11.23 28.14
CA LEU A 436 -34.68 -11.41 26.82
C LEU A 436 -34.09 -10.09 26.30
N LEU A 437 -34.78 -8.96 26.46
CA LEU A 437 -34.24 -7.65 26.11
C LEU A 437 -33.00 -7.31 26.93
N ASN A 438 -33.01 -7.59 28.21
CA ASN A 438 -31.86 -7.41 29.10
C ASN A 438 -30.69 -8.28 28.66
N ALA A 439 -30.91 -9.51 28.21
CA ALA A 439 -29.91 -10.40 27.68
C ALA A 439 -29.31 -9.83 26.37
N ILE A 440 -30.16 -9.33 25.46
CA ILE A 440 -29.71 -8.66 24.21
C ILE A 440 -28.87 -7.43 24.53
N GLN A 441 -29.34 -6.59 25.46
CA GLN A 441 -28.64 -5.39 25.89
C GLN A 441 -27.32 -5.71 26.61
N ALA A 442 -27.32 -6.77 27.44
CA ALA A 442 -26.11 -7.25 28.10
C ALA A 442 -25.08 -7.74 27.07
N ARG A 443 -25.53 -8.49 26.07
CA ARG A 443 -24.69 -8.91 24.96
C ARG A 443 -24.14 -7.72 24.17
N LEU A 444 -24.99 -6.75 23.85
CA LEU A 444 -24.56 -5.53 23.17
C LEU A 444 -23.50 -4.77 23.97
N ARG A 445 -23.70 -4.62 25.29
CA ARG A 445 -22.72 -3.99 26.18
C ARG A 445 -21.41 -4.75 26.17
N ALA A 446 -21.45 -6.07 26.34
CA ALA A 446 -20.27 -6.91 26.31
C ALA A 446 -19.52 -6.81 24.97
N MET A 447 -20.24 -6.81 23.85
CA MET A 447 -19.65 -6.59 22.52
C MET A 447 -19.06 -5.19 22.38
N THR A 448 -19.74 -4.14 22.88
CA THR A 448 -19.24 -2.77 22.86
C THR A 448 -17.94 -2.63 23.66
N GLU A 449 -17.88 -3.32 24.79
CA GLU A 449 -16.67 -3.37 25.63
C GLU A 449 -15.64 -4.37 25.10
N ALA A 450 -16.00 -5.15 24.08
CA ALA A 450 -15.22 -6.24 23.52
C ALA A 450 -14.78 -7.23 24.62
N THR A 451 -15.72 -7.61 25.44
CA THR A 451 -15.58 -8.63 26.49
C THR A 451 -16.35 -9.91 26.10
N ALA A 452 -16.21 -10.96 26.87
CA ALA A 452 -16.95 -12.20 26.66
C ALA A 452 -18.46 -11.89 26.67
N ALA A 453 -19.08 -12.04 25.51
CA ALA A 453 -20.48 -11.70 25.33
C ALA A 453 -21.36 -12.89 25.77
N PRO A 454 -22.29 -12.71 26.74
CA PRO A 454 -23.17 -13.80 27.14
C PRO A 454 -24.05 -14.22 25.97
N PRO A 455 -24.37 -15.51 25.83
CA PRO A 455 -25.29 -15.97 24.80
C PRO A 455 -26.70 -15.37 25.06
N VAL A 456 -27.39 -15.13 23.96
CA VAL A 456 -28.81 -14.76 24.04
C VAL A 456 -29.64 -16.01 23.76
N GLU A 457 -30.50 -16.38 24.69
CA GLU A 457 -31.35 -17.57 24.56
C GLU A 457 -32.60 -17.24 23.73
N TRP A 458 -32.45 -17.37 22.41
CA TRP A 458 -33.52 -17.05 21.46
C TRP A 458 -34.67 -18.07 21.45
N SER A 459 -34.52 -19.24 22.11
CA SER A 459 -35.48 -20.31 22.16
C SER A 459 -36.85 -19.86 22.73
N VAL A 460 -36.87 -19.00 23.73
CA VAL A 460 -38.09 -18.44 24.30
C VAL A 460 -38.93 -17.74 23.22
N TRP A 461 -38.28 -16.89 22.40
CA TRP A 461 -38.97 -16.20 21.32
C TRP A 461 -39.38 -17.15 20.19
N THR A 462 -38.45 -18.02 19.76
CA THR A 462 -38.71 -18.97 18.67
C THR A 462 -39.84 -19.93 18.98
N ASN A 463 -39.86 -20.49 20.22
CA ASN A 463 -40.87 -21.43 20.64
C ASN A 463 -42.26 -20.75 20.76
N ALA A 464 -42.31 -19.52 21.29
CA ALA A 464 -43.54 -18.75 21.36
C ALA A 464 -44.11 -18.42 19.97
N TYR A 465 -43.25 -18.00 19.06
CA TYR A 465 -43.59 -17.74 17.66
C TYR A 465 -44.13 -19.00 16.96
N ASP A 466 -43.40 -20.10 17.04
CA ASP A 466 -43.81 -21.37 16.42
C ASP A 466 -45.13 -21.89 17.01
N HIS A 467 -45.31 -21.77 18.34
CA HIS A 467 -46.55 -22.13 19.01
C HIS A 467 -47.72 -21.27 18.51
N LYS A 468 -47.53 -19.95 18.42
CA LYS A 468 -48.55 -19.01 17.96
C LYS A 468 -48.94 -19.27 16.51
N VAL A 469 -47.96 -19.49 15.64
CA VAL A 469 -48.20 -19.86 14.22
C VAL A 469 -48.94 -21.19 14.11
N LYS A 470 -48.50 -22.21 14.88
CA LYS A 470 -49.17 -23.52 14.93
C LYS A 470 -50.59 -23.44 15.44
N THR A 471 -50.83 -22.65 16.49
CA THR A 471 -52.16 -22.47 17.08
C THR A 471 -53.09 -21.75 16.09
N ALA A 472 -52.64 -20.65 15.52
CA ALA A 472 -53.42 -19.90 14.53
C ALA A 472 -53.73 -20.78 13.28
N SER A 473 -52.76 -21.59 12.85
CA SER A 473 -52.98 -22.53 11.76
C SER A 473 -53.99 -23.62 12.11
N ALA A 474 -53.93 -24.18 13.34
CA ALA A 474 -54.85 -25.20 13.81
C ALA A 474 -56.28 -24.65 14.02
N GLU A 475 -56.42 -23.41 14.52
CA GLU A 475 -57.72 -22.73 14.62
C GLU A 475 -58.32 -22.49 13.23
N ARG A 476 -57.50 -22.08 12.25
CA ARG A 476 -57.94 -21.97 10.85
C ARG A 476 -58.51 -23.30 10.36
N ASP A 477 -57.75 -24.40 10.55
CA ASP A 477 -58.13 -25.73 10.08
C ASP A 477 -59.33 -26.31 10.87
N ALA A 478 -59.44 -26.01 12.17
CA ALA A 478 -60.58 -26.38 12.99
C ALA A 478 -61.85 -25.64 12.59
N LEU A 479 -61.77 -24.35 12.27
CA LEU A 479 -62.92 -23.59 11.77
C LEU A 479 -63.43 -24.13 10.44
N VAL A 480 -62.52 -24.55 9.55
CA VAL A 480 -62.87 -25.25 8.29
C VAL A 480 -63.56 -26.61 8.58
N GLY A 481 -63.07 -27.34 9.64
CA GLY A 481 -63.63 -28.63 10.05
C GLY A 481 -65.03 -28.53 10.73
N LEU A 482 -65.42 -27.35 11.27
CA LEU A 482 -66.69 -27.15 11.93
C LEU A 482 -67.85 -26.88 10.95
N LEU A 483 -67.54 -26.75 9.65
CA LEU A 483 -68.53 -26.45 8.60
C LEU A 483 -69.12 -27.71 7.94
N ASP A 484 -69.61 -28.59 8.76
CA ASP A 484 -70.31 -29.83 8.42
C ASP A 484 -69.60 -30.90 7.60
N PRO A 485 -69.70 -32.13 8.00
CA PRO A 485 -68.61 -33.10 7.75
C PRO A 485 -68.51 -33.65 6.31
N ASN A 486 -69.49 -33.68 5.46
CA ASN A 486 -69.31 -34.34 4.16
C ASN A 486 -70.00 -33.63 2.97
N GLY A 487 -71.15 -33.15 3.02
CA GLY A 487 -71.83 -32.59 1.83
C GLY A 487 -71.55 -31.10 1.59
N ARG A 488 -71.42 -30.31 2.66
CA ARG A 488 -71.16 -28.88 2.58
C ARG A 488 -69.70 -28.61 2.17
N ARG A 489 -68.69 -29.34 2.74
CA ARG A 489 -67.30 -29.25 2.42
C ARG A 489 -67.02 -29.60 0.95
N GLU A 490 -67.68 -30.61 0.39
CA GLU A 490 -67.52 -30.92 -1.03
C GLU A 490 -68.03 -29.78 -1.90
N LYS A 491 -69.21 -29.21 -1.57
CA LYS A 491 -69.82 -28.11 -2.30
C LYS A 491 -69.01 -26.82 -2.13
N GLU A 492 -68.52 -26.50 -0.94
CA GLU A 492 -67.65 -25.36 -0.66
C GLU A 492 -66.32 -25.53 -1.39
N THR A 493 -65.74 -26.72 -1.34
CA THR A 493 -64.50 -27.04 -2.11
C THR A 493 -64.73 -26.89 -3.60
N ARG A 494 -65.85 -27.38 -4.09
CA ARG A 494 -66.18 -27.29 -5.52
C ARG A 494 -66.48 -25.84 -5.94
N LEU A 495 -67.20 -25.08 -5.11
CA LEU A 495 -67.46 -23.67 -5.32
C LEU A 495 -66.15 -22.86 -5.30
N ALA A 496 -65.29 -23.13 -4.33
CA ALA A 496 -63.96 -22.49 -4.25
C ALA A 496 -63.11 -22.81 -5.49
N GLU A 497 -63.11 -24.06 -5.97
CA GLU A 497 -62.43 -24.45 -7.18
C GLU A 497 -62.95 -23.75 -8.45
N LEU A 498 -64.29 -23.62 -8.57
CA LEU A 498 -64.93 -22.92 -9.70
C LEU A 498 -64.66 -21.41 -9.65
N LYS A 499 -64.71 -20.78 -8.48
CA LYS A 499 -64.34 -19.38 -8.29
C LYS A 499 -62.85 -19.17 -8.62
N ALA A 500 -62.02 -20.10 -8.22
CA ALA A 500 -60.62 -20.06 -8.54
C ALA A 500 -60.34 -20.21 -10.06
N GLN A 501 -61.11 -21.08 -10.73
CA GLN A 501 -61.00 -21.24 -12.19
C GLN A 501 -61.50 -20.01 -12.93
N GLN A 502 -62.61 -19.41 -12.52
CA GLN A 502 -63.10 -18.15 -13.07
C GLN A 502 -62.08 -17.04 -12.91
N TRP A 503 -61.57 -16.88 -11.68
CA TRP A 503 -60.52 -15.89 -11.39
C TRP A 503 -59.30 -16.12 -12.26
N LEU A 504 -58.88 -17.39 -12.43
CA LEU A 504 -57.73 -17.70 -13.30
C LEU A 504 -58.00 -17.32 -14.76
N ALA A 505 -59.24 -17.55 -15.27
CA ALA A 505 -59.62 -17.16 -16.61
C ALA A 505 -59.54 -15.63 -16.83
N GLU A 506 -59.95 -14.86 -15.80
CA GLU A 506 -59.81 -13.38 -15.81
C GLU A 506 -58.37 -12.92 -15.81
N GLN A 507 -57.47 -13.77 -15.29
CA GLN A 507 -56.02 -13.48 -15.21
C GLN A 507 -55.23 -14.00 -16.40
N ARG A 508 -55.88 -14.52 -17.45
CA ARG A 508 -55.24 -15.12 -18.62
C ARG A 508 -54.11 -14.26 -19.17
N ASP A 509 -54.38 -12.96 -19.36
CA ASP A 509 -53.39 -12.03 -19.95
C ASP A 509 -52.23 -11.75 -19.02
N ALA A 510 -52.47 -11.69 -17.71
CA ALA A 510 -51.42 -11.56 -16.70
C ALA A 510 -50.52 -12.81 -16.64
N VAL A 511 -51.13 -14.00 -16.75
CA VAL A 511 -50.38 -15.28 -16.82
C VAL A 511 -49.51 -15.32 -18.05
N TRP A 512 -50.08 -14.99 -19.24
CA TRP A 512 -49.30 -14.96 -20.47
C TRP A 512 -48.19 -13.92 -20.44
N ALA A 513 -48.47 -12.73 -19.93
CA ALA A 513 -47.45 -11.70 -19.73
C ALA A 513 -46.31 -12.19 -18.83
N ASP A 514 -46.64 -12.95 -17.78
CA ASP A 514 -45.62 -13.51 -16.89
C ASP A 514 -44.81 -14.65 -17.56
N VAL A 515 -45.44 -15.48 -18.39
CA VAL A 515 -44.72 -16.46 -19.24
C VAL A 515 -43.72 -15.75 -20.13
N ILE A 516 -44.15 -14.67 -20.80
CA ILE A 516 -43.27 -13.84 -21.63
C ILE A 516 -42.14 -13.23 -20.77
N ARG A 517 -42.47 -12.75 -19.58
CA ARG A 517 -41.50 -12.25 -18.61
C ARG A 517 -40.47 -13.34 -18.24
N LEU A 518 -40.92 -14.53 -17.90
CA LEU A 518 -40.08 -15.68 -17.54
C LEU A 518 -39.18 -16.11 -18.71
N LYS A 519 -39.71 -16.07 -19.97
CA LYS A 519 -38.89 -16.29 -21.18
C LYS A 519 -37.77 -15.25 -21.28
N ARG A 520 -38.07 -13.98 -20.99
CA ARG A 520 -37.06 -12.90 -20.94
C ARG A 520 -36.08 -13.13 -19.81
N VAL A 521 -36.56 -13.49 -18.61
CA VAL A 521 -35.68 -13.80 -17.45
C VAL A 521 -34.77 -14.98 -17.83
N ALA A 522 -35.29 -16.05 -18.39
CA ALA A 522 -34.47 -17.20 -18.83
C ALA A 522 -33.43 -16.81 -19.87
N THR A 523 -33.79 -15.91 -20.80
CA THR A 523 -32.81 -15.34 -21.76
C THR A 523 -31.75 -14.54 -21.06
N VAL A 524 -32.11 -13.71 -20.05
CA VAL A 524 -31.14 -12.96 -19.27
C VAL A 524 -30.24 -13.90 -18.47
N GLU A 525 -30.79 -14.93 -17.81
CA GLU A 525 -30.00 -15.95 -17.11
C GLU A 525 -29.06 -16.71 -18.03
N ALA A 526 -29.51 -17.03 -19.26
CA ALA A 526 -28.64 -17.61 -20.28
C ALA A 526 -27.52 -16.64 -20.69
N ALA A 527 -27.85 -15.35 -20.84
CA ALA A 527 -26.87 -14.30 -21.12
C ALA A 527 -25.87 -14.13 -19.97
N VAL A 528 -26.30 -14.25 -18.71
CA VAL A 528 -25.38 -14.25 -17.54
C VAL A 528 -24.42 -15.44 -17.60
N LYS A 529 -24.78 -16.57 -18.18
CA LYS A 529 -23.84 -17.70 -18.34
C LYS A 529 -22.69 -17.39 -19.29
N SER A 530 -22.88 -16.57 -20.32
CA SER A 530 -21.80 -16.14 -21.20
C SER A 530 -20.82 -15.16 -20.52
N THR A 531 -21.20 -14.60 -19.36
CA THR A 531 -20.31 -13.76 -18.54
C THR A 531 -19.56 -14.53 -17.45
N LEU A 532 -19.61 -15.86 -17.45
CA LEU A 532 -18.90 -16.68 -16.44
C LEU A 532 -17.40 -16.46 -16.50
N THR A 533 -16.83 -16.07 -15.38
CA THR A 533 -15.42 -15.71 -15.26
C THR A 533 -14.51 -16.89 -14.92
N ALA A 534 -15.05 -18.10 -14.71
CA ALA A 534 -14.25 -19.27 -14.35
C ALA A 534 -13.13 -19.61 -15.35
N PRO A 535 -13.36 -19.61 -16.69
CA PRO A 535 -12.28 -19.83 -17.65
C PRO A 535 -11.23 -18.72 -17.64
N LEU A 536 -11.67 -17.45 -17.47
CA LEU A 536 -10.76 -16.32 -17.34
C LEU A 536 -9.95 -16.39 -16.05
N THR A 537 -10.57 -16.80 -14.95
CA THR A 537 -9.90 -17.00 -13.66
C THR A 537 -8.88 -18.14 -13.74
N SER A 538 -9.22 -19.25 -14.40
CA SER A 538 -8.28 -20.35 -14.65
C SER A 538 -7.09 -19.87 -15.47
N LYS A 539 -7.34 -19.14 -16.56
CA LYS A 539 -6.27 -18.57 -17.39
C LYS A 539 -5.45 -17.53 -16.67
N SER A 540 -6.07 -16.69 -15.83
CA SER A 540 -5.37 -15.75 -14.95
C SER A 540 -4.45 -16.47 -13.97
N ASN A 541 -4.89 -17.58 -13.37
CA ASN A 541 -4.08 -18.38 -12.47
C ASN A 541 -2.90 -19.05 -13.19
N GLU A 542 -3.12 -19.55 -14.40
CA GLU A 542 -2.05 -20.15 -15.23
C GLU A 542 -0.98 -19.10 -15.57
N ILE A 543 -1.39 -17.94 -16.05
CA ILE A 543 -0.48 -16.82 -16.36
C ILE A 543 0.22 -16.35 -15.08
N ALA A 544 -0.51 -16.23 -13.98
CA ALA A 544 0.07 -15.83 -12.70
C ALA A 544 1.10 -16.84 -12.18
N GLN A 545 0.87 -18.12 -12.35
CA GLN A 545 1.81 -19.15 -11.96
C GLN A 545 3.07 -19.14 -12.83
N SER A 546 2.93 -18.99 -14.14
CA SER A 546 4.06 -19.01 -15.08
C SER A 546 4.83 -17.69 -15.11
N GLU A 547 4.15 -16.55 -15.21
CA GLU A 547 4.81 -15.25 -15.43
C GLU A 547 5.01 -14.46 -14.13
N LEU A 548 4.03 -14.50 -13.20
CA LEU A 548 4.13 -13.73 -11.98
C LEU A 548 4.90 -14.51 -10.91
N ALA A 549 4.46 -15.73 -10.56
CA ALA A 549 5.07 -16.48 -9.47
C ALA A 549 6.52 -16.87 -9.80
N GLN A 550 6.74 -17.53 -10.93
CA GLN A 550 8.07 -17.93 -11.35
C GLN A 550 8.94 -16.70 -11.69
N GLY A 551 8.42 -15.77 -12.48
CA GLY A 551 9.15 -14.58 -12.89
C GLY A 551 9.53 -13.68 -11.70
N TYR A 552 8.68 -13.59 -10.66
CA TYR A 552 9.03 -12.85 -9.45
C TYR A 552 10.12 -13.58 -8.64
N CYS A 553 10.01 -14.90 -8.49
CA CYS A 553 11.01 -15.70 -7.80
C CYS A 553 12.37 -15.64 -8.51
N ASP A 554 12.39 -15.72 -9.83
CA ASP A 554 13.62 -15.63 -10.63
C ASP A 554 14.27 -14.24 -10.50
N ARG A 555 13.47 -13.17 -10.59
CA ARG A 555 13.96 -11.82 -10.34
C ARG A 555 14.49 -11.65 -8.93
N PHE A 556 13.78 -12.16 -7.91
CA PHE A 556 14.25 -12.11 -6.53
C PHE A 556 15.61 -12.79 -6.36
N ASN A 557 15.78 -13.98 -6.93
CA ASN A 557 17.05 -14.69 -6.86
C ASN A 557 18.17 -13.94 -7.59
N ALA A 558 17.87 -13.37 -8.76
CA ALA A 558 18.84 -12.55 -9.51
C ALA A 558 19.23 -11.27 -8.74
N GLU A 559 18.25 -10.59 -8.12
CA GLU A 559 18.51 -9.40 -7.31
C GLU A 559 19.29 -9.76 -6.03
N LEU A 560 18.92 -10.84 -5.36
CA LEU A 560 19.62 -11.32 -4.17
C LEU A 560 21.07 -11.65 -4.51
N GLN A 561 21.32 -12.27 -5.67
CA GLN A 561 22.66 -12.53 -6.18
C GLN A 561 23.42 -11.24 -6.48
N ALA A 562 22.81 -10.30 -7.17
CA ALA A 562 23.41 -9.01 -7.51
C ALA A 562 23.78 -8.19 -6.27
N LEU A 563 23.02 -8.33 -5.19
CA LEU A 563 23.25 -7.70 -3.89
C LEU A 563 24.23 -8.47 -2.99
N GLY A 564 24.82 -9.57 -3.48
CA GLY A 564 25.79 -10.36 -2.72
C GLY A 564 25.21 -11.31 -1.69
N GLY A 565 23.89 -11.52 -1.70
CA GLY A 565 23.14 -12.34 -0.73
C GLY A 565 23.07 -13.84 -1.04
N ASN A 566 23.93 -14.38 -1.92
CA ASN A 566 23.89 -15.80 -2.35
C ASN A 566 24.01 -16.81 -1.21
N SER A 567 24.71 -16.45 -0.16
CA SER A 567 24.94 -17.31 1.02
C SER A 567 23.77 -17.30 1.99
N LEU A 568 22.79 -16.42 1.81
CA LEU A 568 21.67 -16.30 2.72
C LEU A 568 20.71 -17.50 2.56
N PRO A 569 20.28 -18.12 3.65
CA PRO A 569 19.42 -19.30 3.63
C PRO A 569 17.96 -18.91 3.38
N VAL A 570 17.68 -18.11 2.36
CA VAL A 570 16.33 -17.63 2.08
C VAL A 570 15.88 -18.03 0.68
N ARG A 571 14.57 -18.15 0.51
CA ARG A 571 13.94 -18.26 -0.80
C ARG A 571 12.64 -17.46 -0.84
N MET A 572 12.26 -17.04 -2.04
CA MET A 572 10.93 -16.47 -2.26
C MET A 572 9.94 -17.62 -2.43
N ALA A 573 8.87 -17.61 -1.67
CA ALA A 573 7.73 -18.51 -1.81
C ALA A 573 6.49 -17.71 -2.19
N CYS A 574 5.54 -18.37 -2.84
CA CYS A 574 4.27 -17.75 -3.24
C CYS A 574 3.10 -18.64 -2.82
N ARG A 575 1.97 -18.01 -2.48
CA ARG A 575 0.70 -18.67 -2.18
C ARG A 575 -0.41 -18.04 -3.02
N ALA A 576 -1.14 -18.87 -3.75
CA ALA A 576 -2.32 -18.45 -4.49
C ALA A 576 -3.45 -18.08 -3.53
N GLN A 577 -4.09 -16.91 -3.77
CA GLN A 577 -5.26 -16.44 -3.02
C GLN A 577 -6.56 -16.52 -3.83
N GLY A 578 -6.52 -17.12 -5.01
CA GLY A 578 -7.65 -17.19 -5.94
C GLY A 578 -7.73 -15.96 -6.88
N LYS A 579 -8.52 -16.08 -7.93
CA LYS A 579 -8.71 -15.04 -8.98
C LYS A 579 -7.41 -14.46 -9.55
N GLY A 580 -6.34 -15.27 -9.65
CA GLY A 580 -5.03 -14.83 -10.12
C GLY A 580 -4.22 -13.98 -9.13
N ALA A 581 -4.69 -13.80 -7.90
CA ALA A 581 -3.94 -13.11 -6.86
C ALA A 581 -2.95 -14.06 -6.17
N PHE A 582 -1.71 -13.59 -6.04
CA PHE A 582 -0.64 -14.29 -5.33
C PHE A 582 -0.07 -13.40 -4.24
N THR A 583 0.24 -14.01 -3.11
CA THR A 583 1.07 -13.41 -2.07
C THR A 583 2.45 -14.02 -2.11
N PHE A 584 3.45 -13.17 -2.01
CA PHE A 584 4.85 -13.53 -1.98
C PHE A 584 5.38 -13.30 -0.56
N TYR A 585 6.21 -14.19 -0.09
CA TYR A 585 6.85 -14.08 1.22
C TYR A 585 8.22 -14.73 1.16
N VAL A 586 9.12 -14.19 1.94
CA VAL A 586 10.46 -14.78 2.09
C VAL A 586 10.40 -15.82 3.19
N GLU A 587 10.92 -17.00 2.93
CA GLU A 587 11.06 -18.06 3.92
C GLU A 587 12.49 -18.57 4.03
N LEU A 588 12.83 -19.10 5.18
CA LEU A 588 14.13 -19.72 5.42
C LEU A 588 14.20 -21.09 4.76
N LYS A 589 15.25 -21.35 3.99
CA LYS A 589 15.50 -22.65 3.35
C LYS A 589 15.80 -23.70 4.44
N GLY A 590 15.00 -24.77 4.49
CA GLY A 590 15.24 -25.90 5.38
C GLY A 590 14.90 -25.64 6.85
N ALA A 591 14.23 -24.56 7.18
CA ALA A 591 13.74 -24.33 8.54
C ALA A 591 12.69 -25.38 8.93
N GLN A 592 12.83 -26.00 10.09
CA GLN A 592 11.94 -27.04 10.61
C GLN A 592 10.94 -26.50 11.66
N GLY A 593 10.79 -25.19 11.77
CA GLY A 593 9.92 -24.54 12.73
C GLY A 593 9.36 -23.23 12.20
N GLY A 594 8.40 -22.65 12.90
CA GLY A 594 7.73 -21.41 12.53
C GLY A 594 8.52 -20.13 12.82
N GLN A 595 9.86 -20.20 12.84
CA GLN A 595 10.73 -19.04 13.12
C GLN A 595 10.54 -17.98 12.03
N LYS A 596 10.44 -16.73 12.45
CA LYS A 596 10.37 -15.59 11.53
C LYS A 596 11.76 -15.22 11.01
N ASN A 597 11.84 -14.72 9.79
CA ASN A 597 13.11 -14.28 9.20
C ASN A 597 13.89 -13.33 10.11
N ARG A 598 13.19 -12.43 10.80
CA ARG A 598 13.78 -11.45 11.72
C ARG A 598 14.43 -12.04 12.97
N GLU A 599 14.12 -13.29 13.31
CA GLU A 599 14.67 -13.97 14.48
C GLU A 599 15.99 -14.67 14.16
N ILE A 600 16.24 -14.89 12.86
CA ILE A 600 17.39 -15.67 12.38
C ILE A 600 18.38 -14.80 11.62
N LEU A 601 17.89 -13.89 10.75
CA LEU A 601 18.74 -13.02 9.96
C LEU A 601 19.15 -11.79 10.76
N SER A 602 20.40 -11.38 10.62
CA SER A 602 20.87 -10.08 11.11
C SER A 602 20.13 -8.93 10.45
N GLU A 603 20.15 -7.74 11.03
CA GLU A 603 19.49 -6.54 10.48
C GLU A 603 19.95 -6.22 9.05
N GLY A 604 21.25 -6.34 8.78
CA GLY A 604 21.81 -6.15 7.46
C GLY A 604 21.33 -7.20 6.45
N GLU A 605 21.28 -8.46 6.82
CA GLU A 605 20.76 -9.54 5.98
C GLU A 605 19.28 -9.37 5.67
N GLN A 606 18.48 -9.01 6.67
CA GLN A 606 17.06 -8.67 6.48
C GLN A 606 16.90 -7.53 5.48
N ARG A 607 17.75 -6.51 5.57
CA ARG A 607 17.72 -5.37 4.68
C ARG A 607 18.04 -5.76 3.24
N ILE A 608 19.04 -6.62 3.03
CA ILE A 608 19.40 -7.15 1.70
C ILE A 608 18.26 -7.98 1.11
N VAL A 609 17.67 -8.85 1.90
CA VAL A 609 16.52 -9.68 1.47
C VAL A 609 15.33 -8.80 1.10
N ALA A 610 15.01 -7.80 1.92
CA ALA A 610 13.93 -6.84 1.66
C ALA A 610 14.21 -6.00 0.40
N LEU A 611 15.45 -5.56 0.21
CA LEU A 611 15.86 -4.81 -0.98
C LEU A 611 15.78 -5.70 -2.23
N ALA A 612 16.20 -6.96 -2.15
CA ALA A 612 16.06 -7.92 -3.25
C ALA A 612 14.59 -8.15 -3.63
N ALA A 613 13.71 -8.32 -2.65
CA ALA A 613 12.27 -8.47 -2.87
C ALA A 613 11.65 -7.20 -3.48
N PHE A 614 12.00 -6.02 -2.96
CA PHE A 614 11.59 -4.74 -3.52
C PHE A 614 12.07 -4.54 -4.97
N LEU A 615 13.34 -4.82 -5.25
CA LEU A 615 13.90 -4.71 -6.60
C LEU A 615 13.27 -5.72 -7.55
N ALA A 616 12.96 -6.95 -7.10
CA ALA A 616 12.25 -7.95 -7.89
C ALA A 616 10.84 -7.48 -8.29
N ASP A 617 10.15 -6.74 -7.39
CA ASP A 617 8.87 -6.11 -7.69
C ASP A 617 9.06 -4.91 -8.65
N ALA A 618 9.97 -4.00 -8.34
CA ALA A 618 10.25 -2.81 -9.13
C ALA A 618 10.76 -3.12 -10.55
N THR A 619 11.60 -4.15 -10.73
CA THR A 619 12.11 -4.57 -12.05
C THR A 619 11.08 -5.33 -12.88
N GLY A 620 10.02 -5.84 -12.27
CA GLY A 620 8.83 -6.35 -12.95
C GLY A 620 7.97 -5.26 -13.59
N LEU A 621 8.08 -4.01 -13.14
CA LEU A 621 7.39 -2.86 -13.74
C LEU A 621 7.86 -2.62 -15.18
N GLU A 622 6.97 -2.04 -15.99
CA GLU A 622 7.31 -1.63 -17.35
C GLU A 622 8.56 -0.72 -17.34
N ARG A 623 9.38 -0.80 -18.39
CA ARG A 623 10.56 0.03 -18.53
C ARG A 623 10.17 1.51 -18.45
N GLY A 624 11.03 2.32 -17.84
CA GLY A 624 10.89 3.77 -17.83
C GLY A 624 10.23 4.38 -16.58
N MET A 625 9.79 3.59 -15.60
CA MET A 625 9.32 4.14 -14.31
C MET A 625 10.51 4.48 -13.41
N PRO A 626 10.56 5.69 -12.81
CA PRO A 626 11.59 6.04 -11.83
C PRO A 626 11.50 5.16 -10.58
N VAL A 627 12.62 5.05 -9.83
CA VAL A 627 12.65 4.35 -8.53
C VAL A 627 13.32 5.26 -7.51
N ILE A 628 12.74 5.32 -6.32
CA ILE A 628 13.20 6.21 -5.25
C ILE A 628 13.68 5.37 -4.07
N PHE A 629 14.83 5.72 -3.51
CA PHE A 629 15.43 5.08 -2.35
C PHE A 629 15.72 6.12 -1.26
N ASP A 630 15.32 5.81 -0.02
CA ASP A 630 15.68 6.60 1.18
C ASP A 630 16.59 5.77 2.08
N ASP A 631 17.85 6.12 2.11
CA ASP A 631 18.94 5.46 2.83
C ASP A 631 18.96 3.92 2.64
N PRO A 632 19.17 3.41 1.42
CA PRO A 632 19.06 1.98 1.11
C PRO A 632 20.11 1.10 1.82
N ILE A 633 21.21 1.68 2.27
CA ILE A 633 22.35 0.96 2.88
C ILE A 633 22.42 1.09 4.42
N SER A 634 21.36 1.56 5.07
CA SER A 634 21.36 1.62 6.54
C SER A 634 21.53 0.21 7.12
N SER A 635 22.40 0.06 8.13
CA SER A 635 22.71 -1.20 8.82
C SER A 635 23.39 -2.29 7.97
N LEU A 636 23.92 -1.95 6.80
CA LEU A 636 24.68 -2.90 5.98
C LEU A 636 26.17 -2.89 6.32
N ASP A 637 26.80 -4.05 6.14
CA ASP A 637 28.27 -4.12 6.12
C ASP A 637 28.81 -3.61 4.77
N GLN A 638 30.11 -3.33 4.73
CA GLN A 638 30.79 -2.74 3.60
C GLN A 638 30.64 -3.56 2.30
N ARG A 639 30.62 -4.90 2.40
CA ARG A 639 30.50 -5.80 1.25
C ARG A 639 29.13 -5.64 0.57
N TYR A 640 28.07 -5.56 1.38
CA TYR A 640 26.71 -5.33 0.87
C TYR A 640 26.55 -3.90 0.35
N GLU A 641 27.15 -2.89 1.01
CA GLU A 641 27.12 -1.50 0.54
C GLU A 641 27.65 -1.35 -0.89
N GLU A 642 28.77 -2.01 -1.20
CA GLU A 642 29.37 -2.00 -2.55
C GLU A 642 28.46 -2.68 -3.58
N ALA A 643 27.90 -3.85 -3.24
CA ALA A 643 26.99 -4.58 -4.10
C ALA A 643 25.70 -3.79 -4.37
N VAL A 644 25.12 -3.16 -3.34
CA VAL A 644 23.96 -2.28 -3.46
C VAL A 644 24.29 -1.09 -4.37
N ALA A 645 25.40 -0.40 -4.14
CA ALA A 645 25.79 0.75 -4.96
C ALA A 645 25.93 0.37 -6.43
N LYS A 646 26.61 -0.75 -6.72
CA LYS A 646 26.73 -1.28 -8.08
C LYS A 646 25.37 -1.58 -8.69
N ARG A 647 24.51 -2.30 -7.93
CA ARG A 647 23.18 -2.68 -8.45
C ARG A 647 22.29 -1.47 -8.71
N LEU A 648 22.32 -0.42 -7.86
CA LEU A 648 21.58 0.81 -8.09
C LEU A 648 22.05 1.55 -9.36
N VAL A 649 23.35 1.58 -9.61
CA VAL A 649 23.90 2.16 -10.84
C VAL A 649 23.50 1.34 -12.06
N ASP A 650 23.52 0.01 -11.98
CA ASP A 650 23.02 -0.87 -13.05
C ASP A 650 21.53 -0.65 -13.33
N LEU A 651 20.73 -0.40 -12.29
CA LEU A 651 19.32 -0.07 -12.44
C LEU A 651 19.13 1.26 -13.17
N ALA A 652 19.98 2.25 -12.92
CA ALA A 652 19.92 3.58 -13.52
C ALA A 652 20.21 3.61 -15.04
N GLU A 653 20.78 2.55 -15.60
CA GLU A 653 20.92 2.41 -17.05
C GLU A 653 19.57 2.48 -17.78
N ARG A 654 18.52 1.94 -17.15
CA ARG A 654 17.24 1.69 -17.80
C ARG A 654 16.10 2.57 -17.31
N ARG A 655 16.30 3.30 -16.20
CA ARG A 655 15.28 4.14 -15.57
C ARG A 655 15.91 5.18 -14.66
N GLN A 656 15.19 6.24 -14.38
CA GLN A 656 15.65 7.22 -13.39
C GLN A 656 15.72 6.60 -12.00
N VAL A 657 16.84 6.81 -11.31
CA VAL A 657 17.06 6.37 -9.92
C VAL A 657 17.31 7.61 -9.06
N ILE A 658 16.53 7.77 -7.99
CA ILE A 658 16.66 8.86 -7.03
C ILE A 658 17.05 8.25 -5.68
N VAL A 659 18.18 8.69 -5.11
CA VAL A 659 18.70 8.16 -3.84
C VAL A 659 18.83 9.29 -2.85
N PHE A 660 18.05 9.28 -1.80
CA PHE A 660 18.24 10.16 -0.64
C PHE A 660 19.23 9.49 0.31
N THR A 661 20.26 10.18 0.75
CA THR A 661 21.22 9.65 1.71
C THR A 661 21.90 10.74 2.52
N HIS A 662 22.27 10.37 3.74
CA HIS A 662 23.15 11.18 4.59
C HIS A 662 24.60 10.63 4.60
N ARG A 663 24.82 9.46 3.97
CA ARG A 663 26.12 8.78 3.97
C ARG A 663 26.97 9.21 2.80
N LEU A 664 28.08 9.85 3.10
CA LEU A 664 29.09 10.23 2.10
C LEU A 664 29.66 8.97 1.43
N SER A 665 29.83 7.86 2.19
CA SER A 665 30.30 6.58 1.66
C SER A 665 29.44 6.08 0.50
N LEU A 666 28.11 6.09 0.65
CA LEU A 666 27.19 5.67 -0.42
C LEU A 666 27.33 6.55 -1.66
N MET A 667 27.39 7.88 -1.49
CA MET A 667 27.56 8.79 -2.60
C MET A 667 28.84 8.49 -3.37
N VAL A 668 29.96 8.27 -2.68
CA VAL A 668 31.26 7.92 -3.29
C VAL A 668 31.20 6.55 -3.97
N LEU A 669 30.56 5.55 -3.36
CA LEU A 669 30.40 4.22 -3.95
C LEU A 669 29.57 4.28 -5.24
N LEU A 670 28.46 5.04 -5.27
CA LEU A 670 27.63 5.21 -6.48
C LEU A 670 28.43 5.87 -7.62
N GLN A 671 29.14 6.94 -7.32
CA GLN A 671 30.01 7.60 -8.31
C GLN A 671 31.15 6.68 -8.80
N THR A 672 31.71 5.87 -7.89
CA THR A 672 32.77 4.92 -8.22
C THR A 672 32.25 3.79 -9.12
N ALA A 673 31.08 3.23 -8.77
CA ALA A 673 30.42 2.21 -9.58
C ALA A 673 30.09 2.72 -10.98
N ALA A 674 29.57 3.95 -11.10
CA ALA A 674 29.30 4.56 -12.41
C ALA A 674 30.57 4.74 -13.25
N LYS A 675 31.67 5.19 -12.64
CA LYS A 675 32.97 5.29 -13.32
C LYS A 675 33.53 3.91 -13.73
N GLN A 676 33.32 2.89 -12.94
CA GLN A 676 33.74 1.52 -13.21
C GLN A 676 33.01 0.94 -14.43
N ARG A 677 31.69 1.21 -14.57
CA ARG A 677 30.94 0.81 -15.78
C ARG A 677 31.56 1.37 -17.06
N PHE A 678 31.90 2.67 -17.07
CA PHE A 678 32.55 3.30 -18.22
C PHE A 678 33.86 2.60 -18.60
N ARG A 679 34.66 2.18 -17.60
CA ARG A 679 35.93 1.45 -17.83
C ARG A 679 35.72 0.03 -18.38
N LEU A 680 34.62 -0.59 -18.04
CA LEU A 680 34.23 -1.94 -18.50
C LEU A 680 33.51 -1.91 -19.85
N ASN A 681 33.52 -0.77 -20.57
CA ASN A 681 32.79 -0.55 -21.83
C ASN A 681 31.28 -0.87 -21.72
N GLN A 682 30.73 -0.71 -20.55
CA GLN A 682 29.29 -0.80 -20.34
C GLN A 682 28.64 0.57 -20.59
N PRO A 683 27.34 0.63 -20.89
CA PRO A 683 26.64 1.91 -21.06
C PRO A 683 26.88 2.85 -19.89
N ALA A 684 27.26 4.08 -20.19
CA ALA A 684 27.57 5.09 -19.18
C ALA A 684 26.32 5.48 -18.42
N VAL A 685 26.45 5.61 -17.10
CA VAL A 685 25.39 6.13 -16.21
C VAL A 685 25.89 7.43 -15.59
N SER A 686 25.15 8.51 -15.83
CA SER A 686 25.44 9.82 -15.22
C SER A 686 24.84 9.90 -13.83
N VAL A 687 25.69 10.16 -12.84
CA VAL A 687 25.30 10.35 -11.44
C VAL A 687 25.41 11.83 -11.12
N ASN A 688 24.25 12.47 -10.85
CA ASN A 688 24.21 13.84 -10.36
C ASN A 688 24.04 13.86 -8.84
N VAL A 689 24.58 14.85 -8.17
CA VAL A 689 24.48 15.04 -6.72
C VAL A 689 23.79 16.36 -6.46
N GLU A 690 22.62 16.30 -5.84
CA GLU A 690 21.90 17.43 -5.32
C GLU A 690 22.10 17.51 -3.81
N SER A 691 22.60 18.63 -3.33
CA SER A 691 22.81 18.83 -1.90
C SER A 691 21.66 19.60 -1.31
N ILE A 692 21.15 19.10 -0.16
CA ILE A 692 20.13 19.81 0.60
C ILE A 692 20.59 20.04 2.03
N ALA A 693 20.20 21.17 2.58
CA ALA A 693 20.55 21.57 3.92
C ALA A 693 19.34 22.14 4.68
N ARG A 694 19.58 22.40 5.94
CA ARG A 694 18.71 23.20 6.76
C ARG A 694 19.18 24.65 6.71
N ASP A 695 18.29 25.56 6.35
CA ASP A 695 18.48 27.00 6.43
C ASP A 695 17.56 27.56 7.53
N ASN A 696 18.14 28.01 8.64
CA ASN A 696 17.40 28.44 9.83
C ASN A 696 16.37 27.38 10.28
N ASN A 697 15.08 27.70 10.19
CA ASN A 697 13.97 26.81 10.56
C ASN A 697 13.34 26.09 9.36
N LYS A 698 13.92 26.24 8.15
CA LYS A 698 13.47 25.54 6.94
C LYS A 698 14.42 24.38 6.65
N THR A 699 13.86 23.27 6.22
CA THR A 699 14.62 22.09 5.76
C THR A 699 14.38 21.90 4.26
N GLY A 700 15.14 21.00 3.65
CA GLY A 700 14.98 20.67 2.22
C GLY A 700 15.46 21.76 1.27
N MET A 701 16.15 22.78 1.79
CA MET A 701 16.66 23.88 0.97
C MET A 701 17.84 23.41 0.12
N PRO A 702 17.88 23.76 -1.18
CA PRO A 702 19.06 23.49 -1.99
C PRO A 702 20.28 24.14 -1.32
N ALA A 703 21.28 23.33 -1.02
CA ALA A 703 22.55 23.84 -0.55
C ALA A 703 23.44 24.10 -1.78
N GLN A 704 24.18 25.19 -1.78
CA GLN A 704 25.28 25.31 -2.72
C GLN A 704 26.14 24.07 -2.55
N ILE A 705 26.51 23.44 -3.68
CA ILE A 705 27.40 22.30 -3.69
C ILE A 705 28.58 22.67 -2.77
N ASN A 706 28.69 21.99 -1.63
CA ASN A 706 29.82 22.24 -0.74
C ASN A 706 31.08 22.09 -1.56
N THR A 707 32.00 23.02 -1.42
CA THR A 707 33.33 23.02 -2.03
C THR A 707 34.00 21.63 -1.98
N PHE A 708 33.56 20.80 -1.01
CA PHE A 708 34.01 19.42 -0.80
C PHE A 708 33.48 18.39 -1.81
N SER A 709 32.40 18.64 -2.52
CA SER A 709 31.88 17.70 -3.54
C SER A 709 32.48 17.96 -4.93
N LEU A 710 33.11 19.08 -5.10
CA LEU A 710 33.80 19.41 -6.35
C LEU A 710 35.14 18.66 -6.46
N LYS A 711 35.60 18.45 -7.70
CA LYS A 711 37.01 18.05 -7.93
C LYS A 711 37.93 19.11 -7.30
N PRO A 712 39.14 18.75 -6.82
CA PRO A 712 40.05 19.70 -6.17
C PRO A 712 40.24 20.98 -6.93
N GLN A 713 40.53 20.91 -8.23
CA GLN A 713 40.73 22.10 -9.10
C GLN A 713 39.47 23.00 -9.16
N ALA A 714 38.30 22.41 -9.29
CA ALA A 714 37.06 23.18 -9.32
C ALA A 714 36.73 23.80 -7.93
N GLY A 715 36.97 23.05 -6.86
CA GLY A 715 36.85 23.55 -5.50
C GLY A 715 37.81 24.70 -5.21
N LEU A 716 39.08 24.56 -5.57
CA LEU A 716 40.08 25.60 -5.44
C LEU A 716 39.73 26.84 -6.28
N SER A 717 39.26 26.66 -7.52
CA SER A 717 38.82 27.76 -8.39
C SER A 717 37.60 28.51 -7.79
N GLN A 718 36.67 27.81 -7.25
CA GLN A 718 35.50 28.41 -6.57
C GLN A 718 35.95 29.19 -5.31
N MET A 719 36.92 28.63 -4.60
CA MET A 719 37.44 29.26 -3.39
C MET A 719 38.18 30.57 -3.67
N VAL A 720 38.95 30.64 -4.76
CA VAL A 720 39.58 31.88 -5.26
C VAL A 720 38.50 32.96 -5.43
N SER A 721 37.34 32.63 -5.99
CA SER A 721 36.25 33.58 -6.20
C SER A 721 35.62 34.01 -4.88
N SER A 722 35.45 33.08 -3.93
CA SER A 722 34.77 33.33 -2.65
C SER A 722 35.64 34.14 -1.70
N ILE A 723 36.97 33.95 -1.66
CA ILE A 723 37.89 34.75 -0.83
C ILE A 723 37.80 36.23 -1.17
N GLY A 724 37.64 36.56 -2.46
CA GLY A 724 37.45 37.96 -2.89
C GLY A 724 36.23 38.64 -2.25
N GLN A 725 35.20 37.84 -1.87
CA GLN A 725 34.00 38.33 -1.19
C GLN A 725 34.24 38.53 0.32
N LEU A 726 35.14 37.77 0.94
CA LEU A 726 35.45 37.89 2.36
C LEU A 726 35.96 39.29 2.74
N LYS A 727 36.65 39.96 1.78
CA LYS A 727 37.13 41.31 1.98
C LYS A 727 36.06 42.37 2.20
N LYS A 728 34.80 42.04 1.77
CA LYS A 728 33.64 42.94 1.83
C LYS A 728 32.76 42.72 3.05
N LEU A 729 33.09 41.73 3.89
CA LEU A 729 32.33 41.37 5.08
C LEU A 729 32.65 42.31 6.25
N ASP A 730 31.65 42.46 7.12
CA ASP A 730 31.81 43.10 8.41
C ASP A 730 32.95 42.46 9.23
N PRO A 731 33.79 43.21 9.95
CA PRO A 731 34.92 42.64 10.72
C PRO A 731 34.56 41.52 11.66
N SER A 732 33.41 41.54 12.28
CA SER A 732 32.92 40.46 13.18
C SER A 732 32.60 39.16 12.46
N LEU A 733 32.13 39.23 11.24
CA LEU A 733 31.80 38.06 10.37
C LEU A 733 33.01 37.62 9.57
N LYS A 734 33.93 38.54 9.25
CA LYS A 734 35.16 38.28 8.48
C LYS A 734 36.05 37.24 9.13
N GLU A 735 36.29 37.34 10.43
CA GLU A 735 37.13 36.41 11.17
C GLU A 735 36.57 34.98 11.15
N LEU A 736 35.24 34.84 11.41
CA LEU A 736 34.57 33.55 11.39
C LEU A 736 34.56 32.94 10.00
N ALA A 737 34.27 33.74 8.98
CA ALA A 737 34.26 33.31 7.58
C ALA A 737 35.65 32.93 7.07
N LEU A 738 36.72 33.69 7.53
CA LEU A 738 38.11 33.39 7.20
C LEU A 738 38.55 32.06 7.84
N LYS A 739 38.21 31.82 9.11
CA LYS A 739 38.47 30.53 9.77
C LYS A 739 37.83 29.36 9.04
N ALA A 740 36.56 29.52 8.66
CA ALA A 740 35.86 28.51 7.85
C ALA A 740 36.50 28.32 6.45
N ALA A 741 37.02 29.40 5.84
CA ALA A 741 37.74 29.30 4.57
C ALA A 741 39.07 28.54 4.72
N CYS A 742 39.82 28.78 5.81
CA CYS A 742 41.05 28.05 6.13
C CYS A 742 40.81 26.55 6.31
N SER A 743 39.75 26.18 7.07
CA SER A 743 39.32 24.79 7.24
C SER A 743 38.94 24.16 5.88
N ASN A 744 38.13 24.84 5.08
CA ASN A 744 37.76 24.39 3.74
C ASN A 744 38.97 24.20 2.82
N PHE A 745 39.93 25.10 2.91
CA PHE A 745 41.16 24.99 2.11
C PHE A 745 41.97 23.75 2.52
N ARG A 746 42.07 23.51 3.85
CA ARG A 746 42.74 22.32 4.36
C ARG A 746 42.14 21.03 3.79
N ILE A 747 40.82 20.94 3.75
CA ILE A 747 40.12 19.79 3.19
C ILE A 747 40.40 19.66 1.67
N LEU A 748 40.44 20.77 0.94
CA LEU A 748 40.80 20.75 -0.51
C LEU A 748 42.23 20.30 -0.75
N VAL A 749 43.18 20.67 0.10
CA VAL A 749 44.57 20.19 0.04
C VAL A 749 44.59 18.67 0.26
N GLU A 750 43.94 18.14 1.27
CA GLU A 750 43.84 16.69 1.48
C GLU A 750 43.25 15.96 0.26
N ARG A 751 42.21 16.52 -0.33
CA ARG A 751 41.64 15.95 -1.54
C ARG A 751 42.56 16.04 -2.73
N SER A 752 43.36 17.09 -2.85
CA SER A 752 44.37 17.21 -3.88
C SER A 752 45.46 16.14 -3.70
N VAL A 753 45.76 15.76 -2.44
CA VAL A 753 46.66 14.62 -2.20
C VAL A 753 46.04 13.34 -2.75
N GLU A 754 44.78 13.09 -2.47
CA GLU A 754 44.11 11.86 -2.92
C GLU A 754 43.90 11.84 -4.47
N ASP A 755 43.30 12.90 -5.00
CA ASP A 755 42.83 12.93 -6.40
C ASP A 755 43.96 13.32 -7.40
N ASP A 756 44.80 14.29 -7.03
CA ASP A 756 45.86 14.79 -7.90
C ASP A 756 47.18 14.04 -7.63
N LEU A 757 47.80 14.20 -6.45
CA LEU A 757 49.13 13.63 -6.15
C LEU A 757 49.12 12.11 -6.24
N CYS A 758 48.20 11.44 -5.53
CA CYS A 758 48.02 9.99 -5.56
C CYS A 758 47.19 9.54 -6.77
N SER A 759 46.74 10.46 -7.63
CA SER A 759 45.96 10.19 -8.86
C SER A 759 44.74 9.32 -8.64
N GLY A 760 44.16 9.37 -7.43
CA GLY A 760 43.05 8.58 -7.01
C GLY A 760 43.33 7.07 -6.88
N ILE A 761 44.59 6.67 -6.79
CA ILE A 761 45.03 5.29 -6.56
C ILE A 761 44.63 4.88 -5.12
N VAL A 762 44.90 5.75 -4.16
CA VAL A 762 44.48 5.61 -2.78
C VAL A 762 43.38 6.64 -2.49
N ASN A 763 42.29 6.20 -1.85
CA ASN A 763 41.15 7.07 -1.54
C ASN A 763 40.59 6.64 -0.19
N ARG A 764 40.34 7.57 0.74
CA ARG A 764 39.94 7.30 2.15
C ARG A 764 38.76 6.36 2.30
N TYR A 765 37.78 6.39 1.42
CA TYR A 765 36.55 5.59 1.51
C TYR A 765 36.52 4.41 0.53
N ARG A 766 37.65 4.09 -0.08
CA ARG A 766 37.79 2.98 -1.02
C ARG A 766 38.50 1.82 -0.33
N ARG A 767 37.91 0.62 -0.41
CA ARG A 767 38.48 -0.61 0.17
C ARG A 767 39.72 -1.08 -0.58
N GLU A 768 39.75 -0.87 -1.88
CA GLU A 768 40.79 -1.35 -2.77
C GLU A 768 41.74 -0.23 -3.18
N ILE A 769 42.99 -0.51 -3.14
CA ILE A 769 44.01 0.27 -3.86
C ILE A 769 43.89 -0.10 -5.33
N ASN A 770 43.44 0.83 -6.14
CA ASN A 770 43.27 0.58 -7.57
C ASN A 770 44.27 1.42 -8.37
N THR A 771 45.27 0.75 -8.93
CA THR A 771 46.33 1.40 -9.67
C THR A 771 45.85 2.11 -10.94
N LEU A 772 44.73 1.65 -11.54
CA LEU A 772 44.09 2.28 -12.71
C LEU A 772 45.05 2.51 -13.88
N ASN A 773 46.12 1.74 -13.99
CA ASN A 773 47.26 1.97 -14.88
C ASN A 773 47.90 3.35 -14.69
N LYS A 774 47.81 3.93 -13.48
CA LYS A 774 48.28 5.27 -13.17
C LYS A 774 49.52 5.29 -12.26
N LEU A 775 50.11 4.14 -11.95
CA LEU A 775 51.33 4.10 -11.11
C LEU A 775 52.45 4.97 -11.65
N GLN A 776 52.59 5.05 -12.99
CA GLN A 776 53.58 5.93 -13.65
C GLN A 776 53.38 7.41 -13.33
N ARG A 777 52.16 7.85 -12.98
CA ARG A 777 51.90 9.22 -12.55
C ARG A 777 52.59 9.54 -11.22
N LEU A 778 52.74 8.57 -10.33
CA LEU A 778 53.42 8.75 -9.04
C LEU A 778 54.93 9.02 -9.23
N SER A 779 55.55 8.54 -10.34
CA SER A 779 56.95 8.81 -10.62
C SER A 779 57.22 10.27 -11.02
N THR A 780 56.20 11.08 -11.26
CA THR A 780 56.36 12.51 -11.55
C THR A 780 56.36 13.39 -10.29
N ILE A 781 56.17 12.79 -9.12
CA ILE A 781 56.23 13.50 -7.86
C ILE A 781 57.67 13.97 -7.57
N THR A 782 57.82 15.24 -7.37
CA THR A 782 59.10 15.88 -7.09
C THR A 782 59.21 16.33 -5.62
N PRO A 783 60.39 16.56 -5.08
CA PRO A 783 60.58 17.13 -3.74
C PRO A 783 59.87 18.48 -3.57
N ALA A 784 59.72 19.27 -4.63
CA ALA A 784 59.02 20.55 -4.60
C ALA A 784 57.50 20.34 -4.41
N ASP A 785 56.91 19.30 -5.02
CA ASP A 785 55.49 18.94 -4.82
C ASP A 785 55.23 18.55 -3.38
N CYS A 786 56.12 17.73 -2.80
CA CYS A 786 56.02 17.31 -1.40
C CYS A 786 56.15 18.52 -0.43
N ALA A 787 57.15 19.38 -0.67
CA ALA A 787 57.34 20.56 0.17
C ALA A 787 56.15 21.53 0.14
N LEU A 788 55.56 21.74 -1.04
CA LEU A 788 54.37 22.59 -1.18
C LEU A 788 53.19 21.99 -0.37
N ILE A 789 52.89 20.72 -0.57
CA ILE A 789 51.77 20.06 0.04
C ILE A 789 51.97 19.98 1.56
N ASP A 790 53.13 19.52 2.02
CA ASP A 790 53.42 19.42 3.45
C ASP A 790 53.36 20.80 4.16
N GLY A 791 53.82 21.85 3.44
CA GLY A 791 53.74 23.23 3.88
C GLY A 791 52.26 23.68 4.07
N MET A 792 51.42 23.43 3.07
CA MET A 792 50.01 23.76 3.12
C MET A 792 49.28 22.92 4.19
N MET A 793 49.55 21.62 4.28
CA MET A 793 49.05 20.72 5.27
C MET A 793 49.35 21.17 6.70
N THR A 794 50.58 21.56 6.97
CA THR A 794 51.06 22.04 8.26
C THR A 794 50.45 23.39 8.60
N LYS A 795 50.51 24.37 7.69
CA LYS A 795 50.03 25.74 7.87
C LYS A 795 48.54 25.76 8.24
N TYR A 796 47.71 24.93 7.60
CA TYR A 796 46.26 24.93 7.77
C TYR A 796 45.73 23.86 8.75
N SER A 797 46.59 22.97 9.28
CA SER A 797 46.19 21.95 10.26
C SER A 797 45.66 22.53 11.55
N ALA A 798 46.23 23.68 11.98
CA ALA A 798 45.81 24.34 13.20
C ALA A 798 44.35 24.82 13.22
N PHE A 799 43.71 24.94 12.03
CA PHE A 799 42.33 25.42 11.94
C PHE A 799 41.28 24.30 12.00
N GLU A 800 41.69 23.04 11.96
CA GLU A 800 40.86 21.85 12.07
C GLU A 800 40.80 21.27 13.48
N HIS A 801 41.84 21.52 14.31
CA HIS A 801 41.96 20.99 15.65
C HIS A 801 41.74 22.05 16.73
N SER A 802 41.38 21.62 17.94
CA SER A 802 41.26 22.53 19.10
C SER A 802 42.61 23.19 19.36
N GLN A 803 42.59 24.51 19.46
CA GLN A 803 43.82 25.31 19.73
C GLN A 803 44.07 25.42 21.21
N PRO A 804 45.36 25.46 21.65
CA PRO A 804 45.69 25.77 23.01
C PRO A 804 45.20 27.16 23.41
N THR A 805 44.68 27.28 24.61
CA THR A 805 44.14 28.54 25.15
C THR A 805 45.21 29.65 25.28
N ASP A 806 46.49 29.22 25.47
CA ASP A 806 47.58 30.13 25.80
C ASP A 806 48.29 30.76 24.58
N THR A 807 48.16 30.13 23.39
CA THR A 807 48.75 30.66 22.14
C THR A 807 47.82 30.36 20.96
N PRO A 808 46.76 31.15 20.73
CA PRO A 808 45.90 30.98 19.59
C PRO A 808 46.67 31.24 18.26
N THR A 809 46.52 30.38 17.30
CA THR A 809 47.11 30.57 15.98
C THR A 809 46.40 31.73 15.30
N CYS A 810 47.16 32.75 14.87
CA CYS A 810 46.63 33.87 14.13
C CYS A 810 46.08 33.38 12.77
N LEU A 811 44.88 33.87 12.41
CA LEU A 811 44.37 33.66 11.08
C LEU A 811 45.25 34.36 10.05
N PRO A 812 45.48 33.75 8.87
CA PRO A 812 46.20 34.43 7.77
C PRO A 812 45.33 35.60 7.26
N GLU A 813 46.00 36.62 6.70
CA GLU A 813 45.25 37.63 5.98
C GLU A 813 44.55 37.01 4.74
N PRO A 814 43.39 37.57 4.34
CA PRO A 814 42.68 37.08 3.16
C PRO A 814 43.55 37.01 1.88
N ASP A 815 44.51 37.90 1.75
CA ASP A 815 45.43 37.93 0.59
C ASP A 815 46.45 36.79 0.69
N ASP A 816 46.91 36.43 1.90
CA ASP A 816 47.81 35.28 2.08
C ASP A 816 47.08 33.95 1.79
N LEU A 817 45.83 33.81 2.28
CA LEU A 817 45.01 32.67 1.96
C LEU A 817 44.73 32.57 0.47
N LEU A 818 44.46 33.71 -0.19
CA LEU A 818 44.21 33.75 -1.63
C LEU A 818 45.45 33.31 -2.41
N ALA A 819 46.62 33.79 -2.00
CA ALA A 819 47.90 33.41 -2.62
C ALA A 819 48.16 31.90 -2.48
N ASP A 820 47.93 31.31 -1.30
CA ASP A 820 48.09 29.88 -1.06
C ASP A 820 47.11 29.04 -1.88
N VAL A 821 45.82 29.45 -1.95
CA VAL A 821 44.82 28.77 -2.78
C VAL A 821 45.17 28.85 -4.27
N GLN A 822 45.67 30.00 -4.74
CA GLN A 822 46.16 30.15 -6.14
C GLN A 822 47.38 29.31 -6.40
N ALA A 823 48.35 29.25 -5.48
CA ALA A 823 49.53 28.40 -5.59
C ALA A 823 49.12 26.92 -5.66
N MET A 824 48.20 26.48 -4.82
CA MET A 824 47.69 25.11 -4.85
C MET A 824 46.94 24.79 -6.14
N LEU A 825 46.13 25.73 -6.67
CA LEU A 825 45.43 25.58 -7.93
C LEU A 825 46.40 25.49 -9.14
N ALA A 826 47.40 26.34 -9.13
CA ALA A 826 48.45 26.33 -10.18
C ALA A 826 49.21 25.00 -10.13
N TRP A 827 49.59 24.56 -8.94
CA TRP A 827 50.26 23.27 -8.75
C TRP A 827 49.39 22.11 -9.23
N SER A 828 48.12 22.04 -8.86
CA SER A 828 47.22 20.96 -9.27
C SER A 828 47.07 20.86 -10.79
N LYS A 829 47.02 22.02 -11.49
CA LYS A 829 46.98 22.07 -12.96
C LYS A 829 48.31 21.59 -13.58
N ASP A 830 49.41 22.08 -13.07
CA ASP A 830 50.75 21.71 -13.57
C ASP A 830 51.02 20.21 -13.31
N PHE A 831 50.77 19.74 -12.10
CA PHE A 831 50.97 18.34 -11.75
C PHE A 831 50.12 17.42 -12.62
N SER A 832 48.84 17.77 -12.85
CA SER A 832 47.96 17.01 -13.73
C SER A 832 48.51 16.90 -15.15
N GLN A 833 49.06 17.98 -15.71
CA GLN A 833 49.67 17.96 -17.04
C GLN A 833 50.93 17.09 -17.07
N ARG A 834 51.82 17.21 -16.07
CA ARG A 834 53.06 16.38 -15.96
C ARG A 834 52.69 14.90 -15.83
N ALA A 835 51.70 14.59 -15.01
CA ALA A 835 51.23 13.23 -14.77
C ALA A 835 50.54 12.61 -16.00
N GLU A 836 49.88 13.41 -16.84
CA GLU A 836 49.31 12.94 -18.10
C GLU A 836 50.38 12.63 -19.17
N VAL A 837 51.41 13.44 -19.22
CA VAL A 837 52.55 13.22 -20.14
C VAL A 837 53.29 11.92 -19.78
N ALA A 838 53.45 11.62 -18.49
CA ALA A 838 54.12 10.39 -18.04
C ALA A 838 53.41 9.09 -18.44
N VAL A 839 52.07 9.12 -18.63
CA VAL A 839 51.26 7.94 -19.00
C VAL A 839 51.13 7.76 -20.52
N LYS A 840 51.41 8.80 -21.31
CA LYS A 840 51.38 8.64 -22.76
C LYS A 840 52.53 7.72 -23.17
N PRO A 841 52.32 6.66 -23.94
CA PRO A 841 53.43 5.87 -24.46
C PRO A 841 54.36 6.79 -25.22
N LYS A 842 55.66 6.72 -24.93
CA LYS A 842 56.68 7.34 -25.79
C LYS A 842 56.48 6.78 -27.21
N ALA A 843 56.09 7.66 -28.14
CA ALA A 843 55.94 7.32 -29.56
C ALA A 843 57.19 6.74 -30.13
#